data_2b0d23cc1ea2053ccdbb697a0575f784
#
_entry.id   2b0d23cc1ea2053ccdbb697a0575f784
#
_cell.length_a   1.000
_cell.length_b   1.000
_cell.length_c   1.000
_cell.angle_alpha   90.00
_cell.angle_beta   90.00
_cell.angle_gamma   90.00
#
_symmetry.space_group_name_H-M   'P 1'
#
loop_
_entity.id
_entity.type
_entity.pdbx_description
1 polymer ?
#
loop_
_entity_poly.entity_id
_entity_poly.type
_entity_poly.pdbx_seq_one_letter_code
_entity_poly.pdbx_strand_id
1 'polypeptide(L)'
;MDASFNAFMGDPRIVFVSREVYPFDSAGLGNYVLFTAAALASVAEVTILTTSMHERRYHKLAAAGDPRLPQGVRFEFIAEPSEEEAAGWYGPLHLWSARAYERLVRLYPDGGPELVEFPDYLGEACVTAQAAQTRDPRLRNTLVCVRAYTTSEMCAVLDGHLPDDRDARHLYEVERFALRHADRFLWPGGDVLGAYQAFFGEHRLAPPTRIPHTVTPRADPDLSPDPRGELRFLYVGRLERRKGVQNLVRAATSLPEAGWSLTLIGGDTPTAPLGLSMREQLELMIAGDPRIRLLDRVPRDRLCELYAAADVCISPSLWECWPNTVLESFEQNRPVLATPVGGHLGMVEPGRNGWLTDGTGADALADRMERLIASAEEPAAISEALAPRRSFERHTNPEPVREAYLALSRERPRSRPVNGRPEAPAPLVSIVVPYHRMERYVEQTLASIAAQTHAPIETIVVNDGSLRHADEVLDELAQRYEFSLVTQVNSGLGQARNLGIELSAGRYVLPLDPDDLILPRFVERCVDVLEQRPEVAYVTAWSEYMDDLGRPLGSGGYRPLGNAVAWLERENLAGSAMALFRRRLFDRGLRYSPDLTSYEDWLMFRELHAAGQHGHVIPETLLRYRVRRGSMLRAVAIPGRKRLMGELRAHAREAEVAWTPSNA
;
A
#
# COMPACT_ATOMS: atom_id res chain seq x y z
N MET A 1 -37.01 -11.86 -2.05
CA MET A 1 -36.47 -10.78 -1.24
C MET A 1 -36.69 -9.47 -1.98
N ASP A 2 -37.30 -8.55 -1.28
CA ASP A 2 -38.20 -7.53 -1.80
C ASP A 2 -37.56 -6.47 -2.72
N ALA A 3 -38.12 -6.27 -3.89
CA ALA A 3 -37.81 -5.15 -4.79
C ALA A 3 -38.14 -3.76 -4.19
N SER A 4 -38.90 -3.73 -3.11
CA SER A 4 -39.31 -2.52 -2.39
C SER A 4 -38.26 -1.96 -1.45
N PHE A 5 -37.20 -2.73 -1.09
CA PHE A 5 -36.11 -2.28 -0.22
C PHE A 5 -35.02 -1.50 -0.99
N ASN A 6 -34.94 -1.68 -2.30
CA ASN A 6 -33.97 -1.01 -3.18
C ASN A 6 -34.34 0.43 -3.58
N ALA A 7 -35.57 0.88 -3.31
CA ALA A 7 -36.06 2.19 -3.76
C ALA A 7 -35.71 3.37 -2.82
N PHE A 8 -35.03 3.12 -1.69
CA PHE A 8 -34.64 4.16 -0.69
C PHE A 8 -33.15 4.44 -0.54
N MET A 9 -32.30 3.63 -1.20
CA MET A 9 -30.85 3.86 -1.23
C MET A 9 -30.49 4.20 -2.68
N GLY A 10 -29.96 5.40 -2.92
CA GLY A 10 -29.41 5.77 -4.24
C GLY A 10 -28.33 4.78 -4.69
N ASP A 11 -27.93 4.87 -5.96
CA ASP A 11 -26.87 4.02 -6.50
C ASP A 11 -25.60 4.14 -5.65
N PRO A 12 -24.88 3.02 -5.37
CA PRO A 12 -23.70 3.06 -4.55
C PRO A 12 -22.59 3.86 -5.25
N ARG A 13 -21.85 4.64 -4.47
CA ARG A 13 -20.71 5.43 -4.95
C ARG A 13 -19.44 4.58 -4.84
N ILE A 14 -18.82 4.31 -5.97
CA ILE A 14 -17.61 3.49 -6.09
C ILE A 14 -16.50 4.35 -6.66
N VAL A 15 -15.36 4.36 -5.98
CA VAL A 15 -14.20 5.16 -6.39
C VAL A 15 -13.02 4.24 -6.69
N PHE A 16 -12.44 4.40 -7.87
CA PHE A 16 -11.16 3.81 -8.23
C PHE A 16 -10.08 4.87 -8.11
N VAL A 17 -9.03 4.58 -7.39
CA VAL A 17 -7.85 5.45 -7.26
C VAL A 17 -6.69 4.77 -7.94
N SER A 18 -6.12 5.37 -8.97
CA SER A 18 -4.96 4.83 -9.68
C SER A 18 -4.23 5.90 -10.47
N ARG A 19 -2.90 5.90 -10.39
CA ARG A 19 -2.05 6.74 -11.23
C ARG A 19 -1.99 6.25 -12.67
N GLU A 20 -2.22 4.97 -12.91
CA GLU A 20 -2.27 4.36 -14.23
C GLU A 20 -3.72 4.18 -14.68
N VAL A 21 -4.12 4.85 -15.75
CA VAL A 21 -5.47 4.74 -16.33
C VAL A 21 -5.39 4.80 -17.87
N TYR A 22 -5.97 3.79 -18.53
CA TYR A 22 -6.15 3.82 -19.99
C TYR A 22 -7.23 4.89 -20.36
N PRO A 23 -7.13 5.62 -21.47
CA PRO A 23 -6.13 5.51 -22.53
C PRO A 23 -4.90 6.41 -22.33
N PHE A 24 -4.70 6.96 -21.13
CA PHE A 24 -3.61 7.90 -20.84
C PHE A 24 -2.29 7.18 -20.64
N ASP A 25 -2.37 6.00 -20.06
CA ASP A 25 -1.27 5.06 -19.91
C ASP A 25 -1.57 3.76 -20.65
N SER A 26 -0.52 3.00 -20.98
CA SER A 26 -0.62 1.73 -21.72
C SER A 26 -0.35 0.51 -20.84
N ALA A 27 -0.29 0.68 -19.53
CA ALA A 27 -0.08 -0.41 -18.59
C ALA A 27 -1.35 -1.27 -18.39
N GLY A 28 -1.15 -2.51 -18.01
CA GLY A 28 -2.24 -3.48 -17.79
C GLY A 28 -3.24 -3.04 -16.72
N LEU A 29 -2.74 -2.39 -15.67
CA LEU A 29 -3.53 -1.83 -14.58
C LEU A 29 -4.55 -0.81 -15.09
N GLY A 30 -4.11 0.14 -15.92
CA GLY A 30 -4.99 1.18 -16.44
C GLY A 30 -6.17 0.64 -17.27
N ASN A 31 -5.97 -0.45 -18.02
CA ASN A 31 -7.05 -1.12 -18.73
C ASN A 31 -8.10 -1.67 -17.77
N TYR A 32 -7.65 -2.36 -16.71
CA TYR A 32 -8.57 -2.92 -15.71
C TYR A 32 -9.43 -1.84 -15.06
N VAL A 33 -8.80 -0.77 -14.56
CA VAL A 33 -9.51 0.33 -13.90
C VAL A 33 -10.60 0.89 -14.79
N LEU A 34 -10.26 1.19 -16.05
CA LEU A 34 -11.22 1.76 -16.99
C LEU A 34 -12.37 0.79 -17.34
N PHE A 35 -12.05 -0.47 -17.65
CA PHE A 35 -13.08 -1.46 -18.07
C PHE A 35 -14.00 -1.81 -16.91
N THR A 36 -13.46 -1.92 -15.68
CA THR A 36 -14.27 -2.16 -14.50
C THR A 36 -15.16 -0.96 -14.19
N ALA A 37 -14.64 0.25 -14.25
CA ALA A 37 -15.43 1.48 -14.08
C ALA A 37 -16.55 1.57 -15.11
N ALA A 38 -16.25 1.29 -16.38
CA ALA A 38 -17.25 1.27 -17.46
C ALA A 38 -18.35 0.22 -17.21
N ALA A 39 -17.96 -0.98 -16.76
CA ALA A 39 -18.91 -2.05 -16.44
C ALA A 39 -19.87 -1.67 -15.30
N LEU A 40 -19.41 -0.88 -14.33
CA LEU A 40 -20.19 -0.47 -13.16
C LEU A 40 -21.02 0.79 -13.38
N ALA A 41 -20.72 1.61 -14.38
CA ALA A 41 -21.37 2.91 -14.61
C ALA A 41 -22.91 2.85 -14.82
N SER A 42 -23.46 1.68 -15.13
CA SER A 42 -24.92 1.48 -15.26
C SER A 42 -25.62 1.09 -13.96
N VAL A 43 -24.86 0.80 -12.88
CA VAL A 43 -25.39 0.28 -11.60
C VAL A 43 -24.80 0.98 -10.37
N ALA A 44 -23.93 1.96 -10.58
CA ALA A 44 -23.25 2.71 -9.52
C ALA A 44 -22.84 4.10 -10.01
N GLU A 45 -22.68 5.04 -9.10
CA GLU A 45 -21.97 6.30 -9.35
C GLU A 45 -20.45 6.05 -9.29
N VAL A 46 -19.79 6.06 -10.44
CA VAL A 46 -18.37 5.70 -10.54
C VAL A 46 -17.49 6.92 -10.73
N THR A 47 -16.47 7.03 -9.88
CA THR A 47 -15.44 8.06 -10.00
C THR A 47 -14.05 7.41 -10.11
N ILE A 48 -13.23 7.90 -11.04
CA ILE A 48 -11.80 7.58 -11.14
C ILE A 48 -11.01 8.79 -10.64
N LEU A 49 -10.23 8.59 -9.56
CA LEU A 49 -9.23 9.54 -9.08
C LEU A 49 -7.88 9.16 -9.67
N THR A 50 -7.27 10.07 -10.45
CA THR A 50 -5.99 9.79 -11.11
C THR A 50 -5.05 10.99 -11.04
N THR A 51 -3.84 10.85 -11.60
CA THR A 51 -2.84 11.90 -11.63
C THR A 51 -3.21 13.06 -12.55
N SER A 52 -2.88 14.29 -12.16
CA SER A 52 -3.03 15.49 -12.99
C SER A 52 -2.18 15.44 -14.28
N MET A 53 -1.21 14.55 -14.39
CA MET A 53 -0.46 14.32 -15.63
C MET A 53 -1.37 13.90 -16.79
N HIS A 54 -2.50 13.27 -16.48
CA HIS A 54 -3.48 12.81 -17.47
C HIS A 54 -4.53 13.89 -17.86
N GLU A 55 -4.69 14.94 -17.05
CA GLU A 55 -5.79 15.91 -17.14
C GLU A 55 -5.88 16.58 -18.52
N ARG A 56 -4.75 17.06 -19.05
CA ARG A 56 -4.72 17.70 -20.38
C ARG A 56 -5.16 16.75 -21.50
N ARG A 57 -4.71 15.50 -21.42
CA ARG A 57 -5.06 14.48 -22.42
C ARG A 57 -6.52 14.06 -22.29
N TYR A 58 -7.03 13.94 -21.07
CA TYR A 58 -8.44 13.70 -20.80
C TYR A 58 -9.32 14.76 -21.44
N HIS A 59 -9.08 16.03 -21.17
CA HIS A 59 -9.90 17.12 -21.75
C HIS A 59 -9.88 17.13 -23.27
N LYS A 60 -8.74 16.80 -23.89
CA LYS A 60 -8.65 16.67 -25.35
C LYS A 60 -9.53 15.52 -25.89
N LEU A 61 -9.48 14.36 -25.26
CA LEU A 61 -10.27 13.20 -25.66
C LEU A 61 -11.78 13.41 -25.40
N ALA A 62 -12.12 13.99 -24.26
CA ALA A 62 -13.50 14.30 -23.90
C ALA A 62 -14.14 15.31 -24.88
N ALA A 63 -13.41 16.37 -25.23
CA ALA A 63 -13.85 17.35 -26.22
C ALA A 63 -14.04 16.75 -27.64
N ALA A 64 -13.28 15.70 -27.96
CA ALA A 64 -13.39 14.98 -29.22
C ALA A 64 -14.49 13.90 -29.20
N GLY A 65 -15.15 13.67 -28.08
CA GLY A 65 -16.14 12.57 -27.93
C GLY A 65 -15.52 11.20 -28.13
N ASP A 66 -14.27 11.00 -27.67
CA ASP A 66 -13.51 9.78 -27.91
C ASP A 66 -14.19 8.57 -27.24
N PRO A 67 -14.51 7.50 -28.01
CA PRO A 67 -15.24 6.35 -27.50
C PRO A 67 -14.47 5.53 -26.45
N ARG A 68 -13.18 5.78 -26.28
CA ARG A 68 -12.36 5.15 -25.23
C ARG A 68 -12.65 5.70 -23.83
N LEU A 69 -13.30 6.87 -23.72
CA LEU A 69 -13.76 7.38 -22.44
C LEU A 69 -15.19 6.87 -22.16
N PRO A 70 -15.41 6.10 -21.08
CA PRO A 70 -16.71 5.53 -20.78
C PRO A 70 -17.70 6.62 -20.35
N GLN A 71 -18.93 6.50 -20.85
CA GLN A 71 -20.03 7.35 -20.39
C GLN A 71 -20.43 7.00 -18.95
N GLY A 72 -20.83 8.00 -18.17
CA GLY A 72 -21.27 7.80 -16.79
C GLY A 72 -20.13 7.62 -15.77
N VAL A 73 -18.87 7.72 -16.17
CA VAL A 73 -17.70 7.70 -15.27
C VAL A 73 -17.16 9.11 -15.09
N ARG A 74 -17.06 9.55 -13.84
CA ARG A 74 -16.45 10.83 -13.47
C ARG A 74 -14.95 10.68 -13.33
N PHE A 75 -14.18 11.64 -13.84
CA PHE A 75 -12.73 11.71 -13.65
C PHE A 75 -12.37 12.90 -12.75
N GLU A 76 -11.49 12.66 -11.82
CA GLU A 76 -10.95 13.65 -10.88
C GLU A 76 -9.42 13.54 -10.84
N PHE A 77 -8.74 14.68 -10.73
CA PHE A 77 -7.30 14.73 -10.90
C PHE A 77 -6.61 15.17 -9.59
N ILE A 78 -5.49 14.51 -9.28
CA ILE A 78 -4.65 14.73 -8.10
C ILE A 78 -3.33 15.29 -8.57
N ALA A 79 -2.93 16.44 -8.03
CA ALA A 79 -1.65 17.07 -8.37
C ALA A 79 -0.47 16.17 -7.97
N GLU A 80 0.50 16.03 -8.88
CA GLU A 80 1.74 15.34 -8.57
C GLU A 80 2.56 16.15 -7.55
N PRO A 81 3.08 15.49 -6.50
CA PRO A 81 3.98 16.15 -5.56
C PRO A 81 5.37 16.35 -6.18
N SER A 82 5.99 17.48 -5.86
CA SER A 82 7.41 17.67 -6.11
C SER A 82 8.27 17.01 -5.03
N GLU A 83 9.56 16.81 -5.31
CA GLU A 83 10.52 16.30 -4.33
C GLU A 83 10.63 17.22 -3.09
N GLU A 84 10.51 18.55 -3.29
CA GLU A 84 10.55 19.52 -2.21
C GLU A 84 9.32 19.38 -1.30
N GLU A 85 8.12 19.25 -1.87
CA GLU A 85 6.89 19.02 -1.10
C GLU A 85 6.90 17.68 -0.37
N ALA A 86 7.59 16.68 -0.92
CA ALA A 86 7.73 15.34 -0.32
C ALA A 86 8.73 15.30 0.84
N ALA A 87 9.42 16.39 1.15
CA ALA A 87 10.31 16.47 2.30
C ALA A 87 9.54 16.19 3.61
N GLY A 88 9.98 15.16 4.36
CA GLY A 88 9.28 14.68 5.57
C GLY A 88 8.16 13.65 5.31
N TRP A 89 8.05 13.18 4.08
CA TRP A 89 7.25 12.02 3.68
C TRP A 89 8.17 10.82 3.35
N TYR A 90 7.60 9.65 3.17
CA TYR A 90 8.33 8.48 2.65
C TYR A 90 8.37 8.51 1.11
N GLY A 91 8.86 9.64 0.58
CA GLY A 91 8.90 9.94 -0.84
C GLY A 91 7.61 10.52 -1.43
N PRO A 92 7.65 10.93 -2.71
CA PRO A 92 6.52 11.55 -3.42
C PRO A 92 5.27 10.67 -3.48
N LEU A 93 5.42 9.35 -3.55
CA LEU A 93 4.30 8.41 -3.61
C LEU A 93 3.48 8.39 -2.31
N HIS A 94 4.14 8.49 -1.15
CA HIS A 94 3.42 8.58 0.12
C HIS A 94 2.65 9.91 0.24
N LEU A 95 3.22 11.02 -0.21
CA LEU A 95 2.51 12.31 -0.27
C LEU A 95 1.34 12.25 -1.27
N TRP A 96 1.52 11.57 -2.41
CA TRP A 96 0.43 11.38 -3.36
C TRP A 96 -0.73 10.59 -2.74
N SER A 97 -0.43 9.53 -1.99
CA SER A 97 -1.44 8.77 -1.23
C SER A 97 -2.22 9.66 -0.24
N ALA A 98 -1.54 10.62 0.41
CA ALA A 98 -2.19 11.59 1.28
C ALA A 98 -3.11 12.55 0.50
N ARG A 99 -2.65 13.05 -0.65
CA ARG A 99 -3.47 13.88 -1.54
C ARG A 99 -4.69 13.13 -2.08
N ALA A 100 -4.55 11.84 -2.39
CA ALA A 100 -5.65 10.98 -2.79
C ALA A 100 -6.70 10.88 -1.68
N TYR A 101 -6.27 10.60 -0.45
CA TYR A 101 -7.14 10.60 0.71
C TYR A 101 -7.84 11.95 0.94
N GLU A 102 -7.11 13.06 0.89
CA GLU A 102 -7.69 14.40 1.05
C GLU A 102 -8.72 14.71 -0.05
N ARG A 103 -8.42 14.32 -1.30
CA ARG A 103 -9.37 14.50 -2.40
C ARG A 103 -10.62 13.67 -2.21
N LEU A 104 -10.47 12.42 -1.80
CA LEU A 104 -11.57 11.50 -1.51
C LEU A 104 -12.53 12.09 -0.45
N VAL A 105 -12.01 12.55 0.69
CA VAL A 105 -12.85 13.10 1.76
C VAL A 105 -13.48 14.45 1.41
N ARG A 106 -12.86 15.25 0.53
CA ARG A 106 -13.47 16.49 0.02
C ARG A 106 -14.61 16.23 -0.97
N LEU A 107 -14.49 15.19 -1.78
CA LEU A 107 -15.53 14.81 -2.74
C LEU A 107 -16.74 14.18 -2.05
N TYR A 108 -16.52 13.50 -0.94
CA TYR A 108 -17.54 12.75 -0.21
C TYR A 108 -17.55 13.11 1.29
N PRO A 109 -17.95 14.34 1.66
CA PRO A 109 -17.83 14.84 3.04
C PRO A 109 -18.74 14.10 4.04
N ASP A 110 -19.82 13.48 3.59
CA ASP A 110 -20.85 12.87 4.42
C ASP A 110 -20.58 11.40 4.79
N GLY A 111 -19.33 11.05 5.01
CA GLY A 111 -18.91 9.72 5.49
C GLY A 111 -18.27 8.83 4.42
N GLY A 112 -17.86 9.40 3.31
CA GLY A 112 -17.17 8.75 2.21
C GLY A 112 -18.08 8.05 1.20
N PRO A 113 -17.51 7.50 0.09
CA PRO A 113 -18.20 6.59 -0.80
C PRO A 113 -18.42 5.23 -0.13
N GLU A 114 -19.29 4.40 -0.67
CA GLU A 114 -19.51 3.06 -0.15
C GLU A 114 -18.29 2.14 -0.34
N LEU A 115 -17.52 2.35 -1.43
CA LEU A 115 -16.33 1.57 -1.73
C LEU A 115 -15.24 2.45 -2.39
N VAL A 116 -14.00 2.27 -1.96
CA VAL A 116 -12.82 2.78 -2.67
C VAL A 116 -11.84 1.65 -2.94
N GLU A 117 -11.38 1.55 -4.18
CA GLU A 117 -10.40 0.56 -4.62
C GLU A 117 -9.10 1.22 -5.06
N PHE A 118 -7.99 0.63 -4.60
CA PHE A 118 -6.62 1.00 -4.95
C PHE A 118 -5.88 -0.22 -5.50
N PRO A 119 -4.89 -0.05 -6.37
CA PRO A 119 -3.93 -1.10 -6.66
C PRO A 119 -3.02 -1.35 -5.45
N ASP A 120 -2.42 -2.52 -5.38
CA ASP A 120 -1.39 -2.88 -4.40
C ASP A 120 0.00 -2.29 -4.74
N TYR A 121 0.11 -1.66 -5.90
CA TYR A 121 1.32 -1.07 -6.46
C TYR A 121 1.48 0.39 -6.06
N LEU A 122 2.71 0.83 -5.79
CA LEU A 122 3.09 2.20 -5.44
C LEU A 122 2.51 2.72 -4.10
N GLY A 123 1.89 1.88 -3.28
CA GLY A 123 1.41 2.25 -1.94
C GLY A 123 0.29 3.28 -1.92
N GLU A 124 -0.47 3.45 -3.00
CA GLU A 124 -1.50 4.48 -3.18
C GLU A 124 -2.59 4.45 -2.10
N ALA A 125 -2.88 3.28 -1.54
CA ALA A 125 -3.88 3.09 -0.48
C ALA A 125 -3.41 3.46 0.93
N CYS A 126 -2.11 3.69 1.16
CA CYS A 126 -1.51 3.73 2.50
C CYS A 126 -2.23 4.68 3.46
N VAL A 127 -2.37 5.94 3.10
CA VAL A 127 -2.98 6.97 3.98
C VAL A 127 -4.48 6.75 4.15
N THR A 128 -5.19 6.32 3.11
CA THR A 128 -6.62 5.98 3.22
C THR A 128 -6.84 4.77 4.14
N ALA A 129 -5.98 3.75 4.06
CA ALA A 129 -6.01 2.61 4.97
C ALA A 129 -5.68 3.01 6.41
N GLN A 130 -4.72 3.93 6.62
CA GLN A 130 -4.42 4.53 7.93
C GLN A 130 -5.64 5.26 8.52
N ALA A 131 -6.31 6.07 7.71
CA ALA A 131 -7.52 6.79 8.12
C ALA A 131 -8.66 5.82 8.48
N ALA A 132 -8.87 4.80 7.68
CA ALA A 132 -9.87 3.76 7.95
C ALA A 132 -9.56 3.00 9.24
N GLN A 133 -8.30 2.65 9.48
CA GLN A 133 -7.83 1.98 10.70
C GLN A 133 -8.08 2.82 11.95
N THR A 134 -7.84 4.12 11.88
CA THR A 134 -8.05 5.07 12.98
C THR A 134 -9.46 5.65 13.02
N ARG A 135 -10.39 5.00 12.31
CA ARG A 135 -11.83 5.32 12.35
C ARG A 135 -12.15 6.76 12.03
N ASP A 136 -11.55 7.27 10.97
CA ASP A 136 -11.88 8.59 10.49
C ASP A 136 -13.38 8.69 10.19
N PRO A 137 -14.13 9.60 10.87
CA PRO A 137 -15.56 9.76 10.63
C PRO A 137 -15.93 10.08 9.20
N ARG A 138 -14.99 10.67 8.46
CA ARG A 138 -15.15 11.01 7.02
C ARG A 138 -15.16 9.79 6.10
N LEU A 139 -14.70 8.62 6.60
CA LEU A 139 -14.71 7.33 5.89
C LEU A 139 -15.62 6.29 6.56
N ARG A 140 -16.53 6.71 7.45
CA ARG A 140 -17.34 5.79 8.27
C ARG A 140 -18.17 4.78 7.46
N ASN A 141 -18.50 5.10 6.21
CA ASN A 141 -19.28 4.25 5.33
C ASN A 141 -18.44 3.56 4.25
N THR A 142 -17.13 3.85 4.16
CA THR A 142 -16.26 3.44 3.07
C THR A 142 -15.59 2.11 3.34
N LEU A 143 -15.78 1.14 2.48
CA LEU A 143 -14.98 -0.08 2.41
C LEU A 143 -13.70 0.22 1.61
N VAL A 144 -12.54 0.12 2.24
CA VAL A 144 -11.24 0.32 1.59
C VAL A 144 -10.72 -1.02 1.06
N CYS A 145 -10.55 -1.11 -0.24
CA CYS A 145 -10.11 -2.29 -0.93
C CYS A 145 -8.74 -2.09 -1.59
N VAL A 146 -7.88 -3.10 -1.52
CA VAL A 146 -6.62 -3.15 -2.26
C VAL A 146 -6.66 -4.34 -3.20
N ARG A 147 -6.40 -4.10 -4.48
CA ARG A 147 -6.43 -5.13 -5.52
C ARG A 147 -5.05 -5.59 -5.90
N ALA A 148 -4.89 -6.91 -6.02
CA ALA A 148 -3.68 -7.55 -6.50
C ALA A 148 -3.39 -7.20 -7.97
N TYR A 149 -2.17 -6.69 -8.20
CA TYR A 149 -1.56 -6.52 -9.52
C TYR A 149 -0.14 -7.03 -9.57
N THR A 150 0.62 -6.73 -8.63
CA THR A 150 1.99 -7.11 -8.28
C THR A 150 2.68 -5.90 -7.66
N THR A 151 3.03 -5.98 -6.40
CA THR A 151 3.73 -4.91 -5.69
C THR A 151 5.11 -4.63 -6.29
N SER A 152 5.65 -3.44 -6.05
CA SER A 152 7.01 -3.07 -6.43
C SER A 152 8.05 -4.03 -5.84
N GLU A 153 7.82 -4.48 -4.60
CA GLU A 153 8.70 -5.45 -3.94
C GLU A 153 8.71 -6.81 -4.66
N MET A 154 7.53 -7.36 -4.98
CA MET A 154 7.46 -8.62 -5.74
C MET A 154 8.11 -8.49 -7.12
N CYS A 155 7.89 -7.38 -7.82
CA CYS A 155 8.56 -7.10 -9.08
C CYS A 155 10.08 -7.13 -8.91
N ALA A 156 10.62 -6.41 -7.93
CA ALA A 156 12.06 -6.33 -7.70
C ALA A 156 12.69 -7.70 -7.36
N VAL A 157 12.03 -8.50 -6.52
CA VAL A 157 12.49 -9.86 -6.19
C VAL A 157 12.50 -10.76 -7.43
N LEU A 158 11.42 -10.75 -8.21
CA LEU A 158 11.26 -11.61 -9.39
C LEU A 158 12.18 -11.20 -10.54
N ASP A 159 12.48 -9.91 -10.66
CA ASP A 159 13.43 -9.39 -11.62
C ASP A 159 14.89 -9.57 -11.16
N GLY A 160 15.09 -10.05 -9.92
CA GLY A 160 16.41 -10.29 -9.35
C GLY A 160 17.19 -9.01 -9.05
N HIS A 161 16.50 -7.91 -8.88
CA HIS A 161 17.05 -6.60 -8.57
C HIS A 161 16.31 -5.99 -7.37
N LEU A 162 16.89 -6.15 -6.19
CA LEU A 162 16.39 -5.53 -4.96
C LEU A 162 17.17 -4.24 -4.71
N PRO A 163 16.62 -3.07 -5.02
CA PRO A 163 17.21 -1.83 -4.57
C PRO A 163 17.32 -1.83 -3.04
N ASP A 164 18.52 -1.57 -2.51
CA ASP A 164 18.77 -1.51 -1.06
C ASP A 164 18.88 -0.05 -0.57
N ASP A 165 18.29 0.88 -1.32
CA ASP A 165 18.18 2.27 -0.89
C ASP A 165 16.98 2.49 0.05
N ARG A 166 16.99 3.65 0.71
CA ARG A 166 15.96 4.00 1.69
C ARG A 166 14.58 4.14 1.05
N ASP A 167 14.51 4.72 -0.12
CA ASP A 167 13.25 5.09 -0.78
C ASP A 167 12.50 3.84 -1.29
N ALA A 168 13.22 2.89 -1.89
CA ALA A 168 12.65 1.61 -2.28
C ALA A 168 12.08 0.85 -1.07
N ARG A 169 12.81 0.84 0.04
CA ARG A 169 12.36 0.17 1.25
C ARG A 169 11.14 0.85 1.87
N HIS A 170 11.09 2.19 1.88
CA HIS A 170 9.90 2.92 2.32
C HIS A 170 8.70 2.59 1.44
N LEU A 171 8.90 2.51 0.12
CA LEU A 171 7.86 2.10 -0.81
C LEU A 171 7.31 0.71 -0.46
N TYR A 172 8.18 -0.27 -0.21
CA TYR A 172 7.75 -1.62 0.16
C TYR A 172 6.95 -1.63 1.48
N GLU A 173 7.34 -0.83 2.46
CA GLU A 173 6.58 -0.75 3.71
C GLU A 173 5.20 -0.09 3.54
N VAL A 174 5.07 0.94 2.72
CA VAL A 174 3.75 1.55 2.47
C VAL A 174 2.83 0.62 1.66
N GLU A 175 3.39 -0.18 0.72
CA GLU A 175 2.65 -1.24 0.03
C GLU A 175 2.19 -2.34 1.00
N ARG A 176 3.09 -2.86 1.83
CA ARG A 176 2.78 -3.87 2.86
C ARG A 176 1.75 -3.36 3.87
N PHE A 177 1.87 -2.09 4.26
CA PHE A 177 0.89 -1.45 5.14
C PHE A 177 -0.50 -1.47 4.50
N ALA A 178 -0.62 -1.06 3.24
CA ALA A 178 -1.88 -1.05 2.49
C ALA A 178 -2.49 -2.45 2.38
N LEU A 179 -1.69 -3.45 1.98
CA LEU A 179 -2.11 -4.86 1.88
C LEU A 179 -2.67 -5.43 3.19
N ARG A 180 -2.06 -5.07 4.31
CA ARG A 180 -2.43 -5.58 5.64
C ARG A 180 -3.66 -4.90 6.21
N HIS A 181 -3.80 -3.59 5.96
CA HIS A 181 -4.71 -2.73 6.72
C HIS A 181 -5.92 -2.23 5.95
N ALA A 182 -6.05 -2.58 4.67
CA ALA A 182 -7.30 -2.45 3.94
C ALA A 182 -8.42 -3.31 4.56
N ASP A 183 -9.67 -3.01 4.27
CA ASP A 183 -10.81 -3.84 4.69
C ASP A 183 -10.90 -5.14 3.87
N ARG A 184 -10.47 -5.09 2.58
CA ARG A 184 -10.47 -6.25 1.67
C ARG A 184 -9.23 -6.26 0.77
N PHE A 185 -8.71 -7.45 0.55
CA PHE A 185 -7.74 -7.75 -0.49
C PHE A 185 -8.46 -8.40 -1.67
N LEU A 186 -8.47 -7.74 -2.84
CA LEU A 186 -9.17 -8.22 -4.02
C LEU A 186 -8.22 -8.95 -4.96
N TRP A 187 -8.62 -10.13 -5.45
CA TRP A 187 -7.81 -10.92 -6.36
C TRP A 187 -8.65 -11.54 -7.49
N PRO A 188 -8.06 -11.72 -8.72
CA PRO A 188 -8.86 -12.07 -9.90
C PRO A 188 -9.20 -13.56 -10.02
N GLY A 189 -8.33 -14.46 -9.57
CA GLY A 189 -8.46 -15.90 -9.73
C GLY A 189 -7.11 -16.60 -9.90
N GLY A 190 -7.14 -17.86 -10.30
CA GLY A 190 -5.93 -18.69 -10.40
C GLY A 190 -5.31 -18.97 -9.04
N ASP A 191 -3.98 -18.94 -8.97
CA ASP A 191 -3.20 -19.07 -7.72
C ASP A 191 -2.61 -17.74 -7.22
N VAL A 192 -3.23 -16.62 -7.60
CA VAL A 192 -2.74 -15.29 -7.21
C VAL A 192 -2.75 -15.12 -5.70
N LEU A 193 -3.81 -15.52 -5.01
CA LEU A 193 -3.91 -15.43 -3.57
C LEU A 193 -2.84 -16.28 -2.87
N GLY A 194 -2.66 -17.53 -3.28
CA GLY A 194 -1.65 -18.44 -2.72
C GLY A 194 -0.23 -17.88 -2.84
N ALA A 195 0.10 -17.29 -3.98
CA ALA A 195 1.40 -16.66 -4.19
C ALA A 195 1.62 -15.42 -3.29
N TYR A 196 0.60 -14.58 -3.09
CA TYR A 196 0.68 -13.45 -2.15
C TYR A 196 0.83 -13.93 -0.70
N GLN A 197 0.08 -14.95 -0.31
CA GLN A 197 0.19 -15.56 1.02
C GLN A 197 1.58 -16.16 1.27
N ALA A 198 2.14 -16.82 0.25
CA ALA A 198 3.49 -17.36 0.33
C ALA A 198 4.57 -16.26 0.43
N PHE A 199 4.39 -15.14 -0.28
CA PHE A 199 5.35 -14.05 -0.29
C PHE A 199 5.29 -13.17 0.96
N PHE A 200 4.09 -12.72 1.35
CA PHE A 200 3.90 -11.78 2.46
C PHE A 200 3.57 -12.46 3.80
N GLY A 201 3.10 -13.69 3.79
CA GLY A 201 2.50 -14.40 4.93
C GLY A 201 0.99 -14.17 5.01
N GLU A 202 0.24 -15.23 5.27
CA GLU A 202 -1.24 -15.23 5.28
C GLU A 202 -1.84 -14.16 6.22
N HIS A 203 -1.28 -14.01 7.42
CA HIS A 203 -1.76 -13.05 8.43
C HIS A 203 -1.41 -11.58 8.12
N ARG A 204 -0.70 -11.34 7.04
CA ARG A 204 -0.26 -10.00 6.63
C ARG A 204 -1.07 -9.42 5.47
N LEU A 205 -2.09 -10.13 5.03
CA LEU A 205 -3.03 -9.66 4.03
C LEU A 205 -4.38 -9.33 4.66
N ALA A 206 -5.05 -8.32 4.12
CA ALA A 206 -6.46 -8.06 4.44
C ALA A 206 -7.33 -9.26 4.02
N PRO A 207 -8.54 -9.43 4.58
CA PRO A 207 -9.44 -10.52 4.20
C PRO A 207 -9.65 -10.60 2.70
N PRO A 208 -9.36 -11.75 2.04
CA PRO A 208 -9.40 -11.86 0.61
C PRO A 208 -10.83 -11.97 0.06
N THR A 209 -11.06 -11.33 -1.08
CA THR A 209 -12.30 -11.44 -1.85
C THR A 209 -11.97 -11.61 -3.33
N ARG A 210 -12.51 -12.66 -3.94
CA ARG A 210 -12.31 -12.90 -5.38
C ARG A 210 -13.25 -12.03 -6.19
N ILE A 211 -12.68 -11.21 -7.11
CA ILE A 211 -13.44 -10.46 -8.11
C ILE A 211 -12.80 -10.71 -9.47
N PRO A 212 -13.51 -11.29 -10.44
CA PRO A 212 -12.97 -11.54 -11.76
C PRO A 212 -12.65 -10.23 -12.51
N HIS A 213 -11.78 -10.32 -13.51
CA HIS A 213 -11.59 -9.23 -14.46
C HIS A 213 -12.68 -9.21 -15.52
N THR A 214 -13.07 -8.01 -15.95
CA THR A 214 -13.85 -7.82 -17.16
C THR A 214 -13.07 -7.01 -18.18
N VAL A 215 -13.36 -7.22 -19.45
CA VAL A 215 -12.74 -6.51 -20.56
C VAL A 215 -13.81 -6.06 -21.56
N THR A 216 -13.53 -4.97 -22.26
CA THR A 216 -14.34 -4.51 -23.37
C THR A 216 -13.72 -5.01 -24.67
N PRO A 217 -14.47 -5.72 -25.54
CA PRO A 217 -13.99 -6.12 -26.86
C PRO A 217 -13.52 -4.91 -27.67
N ARG A 218 -12.46 -5.07 -28.43
CA ARG A 218 -11.80 -3.94 -29.10
C ARG A 218 -12.03 -3.89 -30.61
N ALA A 219 -12.27 -5.03 -31.24
CA ALA A 219 -12.61 -5.16 -32.67
C ALA A 219 -13.20 -6.54 -32.97
N ASP A 220 -13.87 -6.67 -34.09
CA ASP A 220 -14.17 -7.99 -34.66
C ASP A 220 -12.91 -8.54 -35.31
N PRO A 221 -12.31 -9.59 -34.74
CA PRO A 221 -11.08 -10.15 -35.27
C PRO A 221 -11.34 -10.93 -36.56
N ASP A 222 -10.37 -10.95 -37.46
CA ASP A 222 -10.33 -11.95 -38.54
C ASP A 222 -9.95 -13.30 -37.91
N LEU A 223 -10.95 -14.17 -37.78
CA LEU A 223 -10.81 -15.47 -37.14
C LEU A 223 -10.33 -16.57 -38.11
N SER A 224 -10.07 -16.24 -39.40
CA SER A 224 -9.68 -17.20 -40.42
C SER A 224 -8.31 -17.80 -40.09
N PRO A 225 -8.19 -19.12 -39.99
CA PRO A 225 -6.88 -19.75 -39.89
C PRO A 225 -6.13 -19.57 -41.21
N ASP A 226 -4.84 -19.20 -41.14
CA ASP A 226 -3.95 -19.10 -42.29
C ASP A 226 -3.10 -20.38 -42.36
N PRO A 227 -3.47 -21.39 -43.19
CA PRO A 227 -2.77 -22.66 -43.24
C PRO A 227 -1.42 -22.50 -43.96
N ARG A 228 -0.37 -22.32 -43.18
CA ARG A 228 1.02 -22.36 -43.65
C ARG A 228 1.72 -23.56 -43.00
N GLY A 229 2.64 -24.15 -43.71
CA GLY A 229 3.32 -25.38 -43.28
C GLY A 229 4.32 -25.25 -42.12
N GLU A 230 4.38 -24.07 -41.44
CA GLU A 230 5.31 -23.75 -40.36
C GLU A 230 4.56 -23.16 -39.17
N LEU A 231 4.81 -23.66 -37.94
CA LEU A 231 4.16 -23.22 -36.72
C LEU A 231 4.74 -21.89 -36.23
N ARG A 232 3.89 -20.86 -36.09
CA ARG A 232 4.30 -19.50 -35.72
C ARG A 232 3.98 -19.21 -34.26
N PHE A 233 5.02 -19.10 -33.46
CA PHE A 233 4.93 -18.68 -32.07
C PHE A 233 5.04 -17.16 -31.94
N LEU A 234 4.27 -16.59 -31.02
CA LEU A 234 4.27 -15.16 -30.72
C LEU A 234 4.40 -14.92 -29.21
N TYR A 235 5.38 -14.09 -28.83
CA TYR A 235 5.47 -13.51 -27.50
C TYR A 235 5.17 -12.01 -27.58
N VAL A 236 4.30 -11.52 -26.72
CA VAL A 236 4.00 -10.09 -26.54
C VAL A 236 4.16 -9.73 -25.07
N GLY A 237 5.01 -8.76 -24.76
CA GLY A 237 5.25 -8.32 -23.40
C GLY A 237 6.53 -7.54 -23.25
N ARG A 238 6.73 -6.86 -22.12
CA ARG A 238 8.03 -6.25 -21.83
C ARG A 238 9.13 -7.30 -21.87
N LEU A 239 10.28 -6.95 -22.41
CA LEU A 239 11.47 -7.77 -22.33
C LEU A 239 12.03 -7.63 -20.92
N GLU A 240 11.58 -8.48 -20.02
CA GLU A 240 11.78 -8.37 -18.58
C GLU A 240 12.00 -9.75 -17.97
N ARG A 241 12.91 -9.88 -17.02
CA ARG A 241 13.28 -11.16 -16.41
C ARG A 241 12.07 -11.89 -15.84
N ARG A 242 11.21 -11.21 -15.13
CA ARG A 242 9.99 -11.75 -14.54
C ARG A 242 9.01 -12.31 -15.58
N LYS A 243 9.03 -11.75 -16.78
CA LYS A 243 8.24 -12.25 -17.93
C LYS A 243 8.82 -13.52 -18.57
N GLY A 244 9.95 -14.01 -18.08
CA GLY A 244 10.51 -15.30 -18.50
C GLY A 244 11.03 -15.35 -19.93
N VAL A 245 11.19 -14.20 -20.58
CA VAL A 245 11.57 -14.10 -22.00
C VAL A 245 12.93 -14.74 -22.28
N GLN A 246 13.87 -14.71 -21.35
CA GLN A 246 15.16 -15.39 -21.42
C GLN A 246 15.01 -16.91 -21.42
N ASN A 247 14.04 -17.46 -20.69
CA ASN A 247 13.74 -18.90 -20.69
C ASN A 247 13.11 -19.31 -22.01
N LEU A 248 12.24 -18.48 -22.59
CA LEU A 248 11.65 -18.73 -23.90
C LEU A 248 12.71 -18.77 -25.01
N VAL A 249 13.61 -17.78 -25.03
CA VAL A 249 14.69 -17.76 -26.04
C VAL A 249 15.61 -18.99 -25.88
N ARG A 250 15.97 -19.35 -24.62
CA ARG A 250 16.77 -20.56 -24.37
C ARG A 250 16.05 -21.83 -24.85
N ALA A 251 14.77 -21.95 -24.60
CA ALA A 251 13.93 -23.04 -25.08
C ALA A 251 13.94 -23.09 -26.63
N ALA A 252 13.65 -21.93 -27.26
CA ALA A 252 13.57 -21.84 -28.72
C ALA A 252 14.90 -22.22 -29.42
N THR A 253 16.04 -21.77 -28.87
CA THR A 253 17.36 -22.09 -29.45
C THR A 253 17.76 -23.57 -29.32
N SER A 254 17.07 -24.37 -28.49
CA SER A 254 17.28 -25.82 -28.35
C SER A 254 16.37 -26.66 -29.24
N LEU A 255 15.39 -26.05 -29.94
CA LEU A 255 14.41 -26.77 -30.76
C LEU A 255 15.00 -27.26 -32.11
N PRO A 256 14.37 -28.26 -32.79
CA PRO A 256 14.76 -28.73 -34.11
C PRO A 256 14.87 -27.59 -35.13
N GLU A 257 15.69 -27.81 -36.18
CA GLU A 257 16.06 -26.77 -37.16
C GLU A 257 14.89 -26.27 -38.05
N ALA A 258 13.83 -27.04 -38.19
CA ALA A 258 12.74 -26.72 -39.11
C ALA A 258 11.34 -26.80 -38.50
N GLY A 259 10.37 -26.18 -39.15
CA GLY A 259 8.94 -26.32 -38.87
C GLY A 259 8.36 -25.29 -37.94
N TRP A 260 9.14 -24.28 -37.50
CA TRP A 260 8.64 -23.22 -36.59
C TRP A 260 9.35 -21.87 -36.76
N SER A 261 8.69 -20.81 -36.31
CA SER A 261 9.28 -19.51 -36.12
C SER A 261 8.78 -18.88 -34.82
N LEU A 262 9.55 -17.93 -34.25
CA LEU A 262 9.21 -17.20 -33.03
C LEU A 262 9.37 -15.68 -33.23
N THR A 263 8.33 -14.92 -32.97
CA THR A 263 8.40 -13.47 -32.93
C THR A 263 8.23 -12.98 -31.50
N LEU A 264 9.18 -12.20 -31.00
CA LEU A 264 9.13 -11.53 -29.70
C LEU A 264 8.90 -10.04 -29.90
N ILE A 265 7.91 -9.47 -29.19
CA ILE A 265 7.53 -8.05 -29.32
C ILE A 265 7.48 -7.42 -27.94
N GLY A 266 8.25 -6.34 -27.74
CA GLY A 266 8.14 -5.61 -26.49
C GLY A 266 9.18 -4.54 -26.25
N GLY A 267 8.89 -3.70 -25.27
CA GLY A 267 9.84 -2.71 -24.78
C GLY A 267 10.93 -3.35 -23.94
N ASP A 268 12.13 -2.83 -24.05
CA ASP A 268 13.31 -3.27 -23.32
C ASP A 268 13.29 -2.82 -21.86
N THR A 269 14.00 -3.55 -20.98
CA THR A 269 14.16 -3.21 -19.57
C THR A 269 15.58 -3.54 -19.09
N PRO A 270 16.07 -2.86 -18.02
CA PRO A 270 17.39 -3.14 -17.44
C PRO A 270 17.37 -4.33 -16.45
N THR A 271 16.64 -5.41 -16.77
CA THR A 271 16.47 -6.57 -15.86
C THR A 271 17.38 -7.75 -16.19
N ALA A 272 18.29 -7.59 -17.14
CA ALA A 272 19.31 -8.60 -17.43
C ALA A 272 20.46 -8.56 -16.42
N PRO A 273 21.19 -9.67 -16.19
CA PRO A 273 22.36 -9.70 -15.34
C PRO A 273 23.52 -8.89 -15.92
N LEU A 274 24.49 -8.56 -15.07
CA LEU A 274 25.76 -7.88 -15.43
C LEU A 274 25.59 -6.48 -16.03
N GLY A 275 24.46 -5.81 -15.76
CA GLY A 275 24.21 -4.44 -16.22
C GLY A 275 23.79 -4.33 -17.69
N LEU A 276 23.54 -5.43 -18.36
CA LEU A 276 22.97 -5.45 -19.71
C LEU A 276 21.48 -5.09 -19.68
N SER A 277 20.98 -4.59 -20.81
CA SER A 277 19.55 -4.58 -21.05
C SER A 277 19.06 -6.00 -21.39
N MET A 278 17.76 -6.26 -21.17
CA MET A 278 17.21 -7.57 -21.51
C MET A 278 17.31 -7.84 -23.02
N ARG A 279 17.12 -6.83 -23.86
CA ARG A 279 17.29 -6.94 -25.32
C ARG A 279 18.70 -7.38 -25.69
N GLU A 280 19.74 -6.71 -25.15
CA GLU A 280 21.13 -7.07 -25.41
C GLU A 280 21.41 -8.53 -25.03
N GLN A 281 20.91 -8.98 -23.88
CA GLN A 281 21.04 -10.38 -23.46
C GLN A 281 20.35 -11.33 -24.44
N LEU A 282 19.13 -11.02 -24.89
CA LEU A 282 18.38 -11.87 -25.80
C LEU A 282 19.06 -11.94 -27.18
N GLU A 283 19.56 -10.83 -27.69
CA GLU A 283 20.31 -10.79 -28.97
C GLU A 283 21.56 -11.67 -28.92
N LEU A 284 22.31 -11.66 -27.81
CA LEU A 284 23.43 -12.56 -27.57
C LEU A 284 23.00 -14.02 -27.54
N MET A 285 21.86 -14.34 -26.93
CA MET A 285 21.34 -15.71 -26.85
C MET A 285 20.80 -16.21 -28.18
N ILE A 286 20.14 -15.36 -28.96
CA ILE A 286 19.61 -15.69 -30.30
C ILE A 286 20.75 -15.98 -31.29
N ALA A 287 21.90 -15.33 -31.14
CA ALA A 287 23.11 -15.55 -31.92
C ALA A 287 22.89 -15.54 -33.47
N GLY A 288 21.91 -14.73 -33.92
CA GLY A 288 21.59 -14.62 -35.36
C GLY A 288 20.69 -15.72 -35.91
N ASP A 289 20.06 -16.55 -35.10
CA ASP A 289 19.09 -17.57 -35.55
C ASP A 289 17.94 -16.92 -36.34
N PRO A 290 17.79 -17.20 -37.64
CA PRO A 290 16.82 -16.54 -38.51
C PRO A 290 15.36 -16.86 -38.19
N ARG A 291 15.11 -17.92 -37.40
CA ARG A 291 13.77 -18.33 -36.96
C ARG A 291 13.23 -17.44 -35.84
N ILE A 292 14.11 -16.71 -35.14
CA ILE A 292 13.74 -15.89 -33.98
C ILE A 292 13.86 -14.41 -34.36
N ARG A 293 12.74 -13.70 -34.32
CA ARG A 293 12.66 -12.27 -34.62
C ARG A 293 12.37 -11.48 -33.36
N LEU A 294 13.19 -10.48 -33.07
CA LEU A 294 13.02 -9.55 -31.93
C LEU A 294 12.59 -8.19 -32.45
N LEU A 295 11.39 -7.77 -32.10
CA LEU A 295 10.79 -6.50 -32.52
C LEU A 295 10.67 -5.55 -31.30
N ASP A 296 10.75 -4.26 -31.60
CA ASP A 296 10.39 -3.21 -30.65
C ASP A 296 8.87 -3.18 -30.44
N ARG A 297 8.47 -2.29 -29.56
CA ARG A 297 7.06 -1.99 -29.32
C ARG A 297 6.42 -1.51 -30.64
N VAL A 298 5.35 -2.17 -31.05
CA VAL A 298 4.61 -1.83 -32.27
C VAL A 298 3.29 -1.13 -31.96
N PRO A 299 2.76 -0.32 -32.90
CA PRO A 299 1.41 0.21 -32.79
C PRO A 299 0.37 -0.90 -32.66
N ARG A 300 -0.77 -0.56 -32.03
CA ARG A 300 -1.79 -1.54 -31.68
C ARG A 300 -2.39 -2.27 -32.88
N ASP A 301 -2.68 -1.55 -33.96
CA ASP A 301 -3.26 -2.18 -35.17
C ASP A 301 -2.31 -3.24 -35.72
N ARG A 302 -1.00 -2.91 -35.75
CA ARG A 302 0.03 -3.88 -36.15
C ARG A 302 0.13 -5.06 -35.18
N LEU A 303 -0.10 -4.83 -33.89
CA LEU A 303 -0.11 -5.89 -32.88
C LEU A 303 -1.27 -6.87 -33.12
N CYS A 304 -2.47 -6.38 -33.44
CA CYS A 304 -3.61 -7.22 -33.80
C CYS A 304 -3.32 -8.10 -35.01
N GLU A 305 -2.69 -7.55 -36.06
CA GLU A 305 -2.26 -8.33 -37.23
C GLU A 305 -1.26 -9.44 -36.86
N LEU A 306 -0.33 -9.16 -35.94
CA LEU A 306 0.66 -10.14 -35.50
C LEU A 306 0.03 -11.25 -34.64
N TYR A 307 -0.92 -10.93 -33.78
CA TYR A 307 -1.73 -11.93 -33.09
C TYR A 307 -2.51 -12.80 -34.07
N ALA A 308 -3.20 -12.17 -35.04
CA ALA A 308 -3.96 -12.90 -36.06
C ALA A 308 -3.09 -13.80 -36.94
N ALA A 309 -1.83 -13.41 -37.18
CA ALA A 309 -0.88 -14.19 -37.93
C ALA A 309 -0.19 -15.32 -37.14
N ALA A 310 -0.29 -15.36 -35.83
CA ALA A 310 0.30 -16.38 -34.99
C ALA A 310 -0.58 -17.63 -34.92
N ASP A 311 0.01 -18.80 -34.68
CA ASP A 311 -0.69 -20.06 -34.44
C ASP A 311 -0.80 -20.34 -32.93
N VAL A 312 0.23 -19.97 -32.15
CA VAL A 312 0.27 -20.12 -30.69
C VAL A 312 0.92 -18.88 -30.07
N CYS A 313 0.26 -18.27 -29.11
CA CYS A 313 0.88 -17.23 -28.29
C CYS A 313 1.53 -17.85 -27.05
N ILE A 314 2.70 -17.31 -26.64
CA ILE A 314 3.44 -17.83 -25.48
C ILE A 314 3.48 -16.80 -24.37
N SER A 315 3.15 -17.22 -23.14
CA SER A 315 3.30 -16.45 -21.91
C SER A 315 4.21 -17.20 -20.92
N PRO A 316 5.55 -17.05 -21.04
CA PRO A 316 6.54 -17.87 -20.33
C PRO A 316 6.90 -17.30 -18.96
N SER A 317 6.03 -16.49 -18.37
CA SER A 317 6.30 -15.67 -17.19
C SER A 317 6.65 -16.51 -15.96
N LEU A 318 7.54 -15.97 -15.12
CA LEU A 318 7.81 -16.51 -13.79
C LEU A 318 6.71 -16.15 -12.80
N TRP A 319 5.96 -15.10 -13.12
CA TRP A 319 4.81 -14.63 -12.36
C TRP A 319 3.89 -13.77 -13.24
N GLU A 320 2.58 -13.96 -13.06
CA GLU A 320 1.51 -13.11 -13.61
C GLU A 320 0.36 -13.00 -12.64
N CYS A 321 -0.14 -11.78 -12.43
CA CYS A 321 -1.39 -11.61 -11.71
C CYS A 321 -2.59 -11.97 -12.60
N TRP A 322 -2.78 -11.22 -13.69
CA TRP A 322 -3.83 -11.48 -14.69
C TRP A 322 -3.44 -10.88 -16.05
N PRO A 323 -2.71 -11.61 -16.89
CA PRO A 323 -2.07 -11.06 -18.08
C PRO A 323 -3.08 -10.68 -19.17
N ASN A 324 -3.10 -9.41 -19.54
CA ASN A 324 -3.90 -8.92 -20.67
C ASN A 324 -3.47 -9.56 -22.00
N THR A 325 -2.21 -9.94 -22.15
CA THR A 325 -1.71 -10.58 -23.36
C THR A 325 -2.36 -11.94 -23.64
N VAL A 326 -2.75 -12.66 -22.58
CA VAL A 326 -3.54 -13.90 -22.72
C VAL A 326 -4.95 -13.56 -23.20
N LEU A 327 -5.59 -12.52 -22.67
CA LEU A 327 -6.91 -12.08 -23.14
C LEU A 327 -6.86 -11.54 -24.56
N GLU A 328 -5.80 -10.82 -24.94
CA GLU A 328 -5.58 -10.33 -26.31
C GLU A 328 -5.37 -11.49 -27.30
N SER A 329 -4.67 -12.54 -26.88
CA SER A 329 -4.54 -13.77 -27.66
C SER A 329 -5.90 -14.46 -27.87
N PHE A 330 -6.69 -14.60 -26.80
CA PHE A 330 -8.02 -15.19 -26.86
C PHE A 330 -9.01 -14.35 -27.68
N GLU A 331 -8.90 -13.01 -27.63
CA GLU A 331 -9.68 -12.11 -28.47
C GLU A 331 -9.46 -12.39 -29.96
N GLN A 332 -8.22 -12.70 -30.35
CA GLN A 332 -7.84 -13.08 -31.71
C GLN A 332 -7.97 -14.59 -31.97
N ASN A 333 -8.67 -15.31 -31.10
CA ASN A 333 -8.90 -16.74 -31.19
C ASN A 333 -7.60 -17.58 -31.30
N ARG A 334 -6.53 -17.17 -30.63
CA ARG A 334 -5.24 -17.89 -30.61
C ARG A 334 -5.05 -18.60 -29.27
N PRO A 335 -4.73 -19.91 -29.30
CA PRO A 335 -4.41 -20.66 -28.09
C PRO A 335 -3.10 -20.17 -27.46
N VAL A 336 -2.99 -20.34 -26.15
CA VAL A 336 -1.84 -19.87 -25.37
C VAL A 336 -1.08 -21.03 -24.76
N LEU A 337 0.23 -21.04 -24.95
CA LEU A 337 1.16 -21.82 -24.16
C LEU A 337 1.65 -20.96 -22.99
N ALA A 338 1.35 -21.35 -21.75
CA ALA A 338 1.72 -20.59 -20.57
C ALA A 338 2.43 -21.43 -19.50
N THR A 339 3.22 -20.78 -18.69
CA THR A 339 3.77 -21.36 -17.45
C THR A 339 2.69 -21.47 -16.37
N PRO A 340 2.78 -22.46 -15.45
CA PRO A 340 1.73 -22.71 -14.44
C PRO A 340 1.86 -21.75 -13.25
N VAL A 341 1.68 -20.43 -13.45
CA VAL A 341 1.85 -19.43 -12.41
C VAL A 341 0.64 -18.50 -12.29
N GLY A 342 0.31 -18.10 -11.07
CA GLY A 342 -0.67 -17.06 -10.74
C GLY A 342 -1.95 -17.12 -11.56
N GLY A 343 -2.23 -16.05 -12.30
CA GLY A 343 -3.44 -15.92 -13.12
C GLY A 343 -3.53 -16.90 -14.30
N HIS A 344 -2.40 -17.40 -14.84
CA HIS A 344 -2.44 -18.40 -15.90
C HIS A 344 -3.27 -19.62 -15.52
N LEU A 345 -3.14 -20.09 -14.26
CA LEU A 345 -3.91 -21.23 -13.74
C LEU A 345 -5.43 -21.01 -13.69
N GLY A 346 -5.86 -19.76 -13.76
CA GLY A 346 -7.28 -19.40 -13.85
C GLY A 346 -7.78 -19.09 -15.26
N MET A 347 -6.88 -18.91 -16.23
CA MET A 347 -7.21 -18.48 -17.58
C MET A 347 -7.03 -19.58 -18.61
N VAL A 348 -5.97 -20.38 -18.49
CA VAL A 348 -5.60 -21.41 -19.46
C VAL A 348 -6.18 -22.76 -19.03
N GLU A 349 -7.05 -23.30 -19.88
CA GLU A 349 -7.67 -24.64 -19.75
C GLU A 349 -6.92 -25.60 -20.69
N PRO A 350 -6.03 -26.49 -20.18
CA PRO A 350 -5.21 -27.37 -21.02
C PRO A 350 -6.03 -28.21 -22.02
N GLY A 351 -5.60 -28.20 -23.29
CA GLY A 351 -6.27 -28.92 -24.37
C GLY A 351 -7.56 -28.26 -24.87
N ARG A 352 -7.99 -27.14 -24.28
CA ARG A 352 -9.21 -26.44 -24.66
C ARG A 352 -8.92 -25.07 -25.28
N ASN A 353 -8.24 -24.18 -24.57
CA ASN A 353 -7.88 -22.85 -25.05
C ASN A 353 -6.38 -22.59 -25.07
N GLY A 354 -5.59 -23.61 -24.73
CA GLY A 354 -4.15 -23.55 -24.67
C GLY A 354 -3.54 -24.70 -23.87
N TRP A 355 -2.34 -24.50 -23.37
CA TRP A 355 -1.56 -25.48 -22.61
C TRP A 355 -0.78 -24.82 -21.48
N LEU A 356 -0.55 -25.60 -20.43
CA LEU A 356 0.39 -25.25 -19.36
C LEU A 356 1.65 -26.12 -19.50
N THR A 357 2.80 -25.52 -19.21
CA THR A 357 4.07 -26.26 -19.09
C THR A 357 4.16 -26.98 -17.73
N ASP A 358 5.08 -27.97 -17.61
CA ASP A 358 5.28 -28.69 -16.35
C ASP A 358 6.12 -27.90 -15.32
N GLY A 359 6.49 -26.64 -15.65
CA GLY A 359 7.27 -25.73 -14.81
C GLY A 359 7.56 -24.41 -15.52
N THR A 360 8.37 -23.54 -14.90
CA THR A 360 8.72 -22.21 -15.43
C THR A 360 10.08 -22.18 -16.14
N GLY A 361 10.79 -23.31 -16.21
CA GLY A 361 12.11 -23.42 -16.80
C GLY A 361 12.10 -23.48 -18.32
N ALA A 362 13.28 -23.29 -18.93
CA ALA A 362 13.45 -23.37 -20.38
C ALA A 362 13.16 -24.79 -20.90
N ASP A 363 13.56 -25.84 -20.19
CA ASP A 363 13.35 -27.23 -20.60
C ASP A 363 11.85 -27.56 -20.70
N ALA A 364 11.05 -27.14 -19.71
CA ALA A 364 9.60 -27.36 -19.74
C ALA A 364 8.90 -26.61 -20.89
N LEU A 365 9.41 -25.43 -21.27
CA LEU A 365 8.95 -24.68 -22.43
C LEU A 365 9.36 -25.41 -23.73
N ALA A 366 10.62 -25.84 -23.83
CA ALA A 366 11.14 -26.57 -24.99
C ALA A 366 10.36 -27.87 -25.26
N ASP A 367 10.17 -28.70 -24.22
CA ASP A 367 9.42 -29.97 -24.33
C ASP A 367 8.00 -29.75 -24.85
N ARG A 368 7.30 -28.68 -24.37
CA ARG A 368 5.95 -28.43 -24.86
C ARG A 368 5.93 -27.82 -26.26
N MET A 369 6.84 -26.92 -26.56
CA MET A 369 7.00 -26.36 -27.92
C MET A 369 7.33 -27.46 -28.95
N GLU A 370 8.23 -28.40 -28.64
CA GLU A 370 8.58 -29.50 -29.50
C GLU A 370 7.37 -30.40 -29.79
N ARG A 371 6.56 -30.74 -28.79
CA ARG A 371 5.30 -31.48 -28.96
C ARG A 371 4.34 -30.76 -29.90
N LEU A 372 4.20 -29.43 -29.78
CA LEU A 372 3.34 -28.62 -30.63
C LEU A 372 3.85 -28.56 -32.07
N ILE A 373 5.17 -28.51 -32.29
CA ILE A 373 5.78 -28.56 -33.62
C ILE A 373 5.51 -29.93 -34.26
N ALA A 374 5.64 -31.01 -33.50
CA ALA A 374 5.36 -32.37 -33.97
C ALA A 374 3.86 -32.63 -34.26
N SER A 375 2.95 -31.84 -33.67
CA SER A 375 1.50 -31.98 -33.81
C SER A 375 0.85 -30.64 -34.20
N ALA A 376 1.30 -30.03 -35.28
CA ALA A 376 0.86 -28.71 -35.74
C ALA A 376 -0.67 -28.61 -36.00
N GLU A 377 -1.37 -29.72 -36.12
CA GLU A 377 -2.83 -29.80 -36.23
C GLU A 377 -3.53 -29.48 -34.88
N GLU A 378 -2.90 -29.69 -33.73
CA GLU A 378 -3.50 -29.48 -32.40
C GLU A 378 -3.86 -27.99 -32.15
N PRO A 379 -2.98 -27.00 -32.41
CA PRO A 379 -3.34 -25.58 -32.32
C PRO A 379 -4.45 -25.17 -33.29
N ALA A 380 -4.42 -25.68 -34.51
CA ALA A 380 -5.44 -25.41 -35.52
C ALA A 380 -6.83 -25.89 -35.06
N ALA A 381 -6.92 -27.13 -34.57
CA ALA A 381 -8.17 -27.70 -34.08
C ALA A 381 -8.79 -26.87 -32.88
N ILE A 382 -7.96 -26.37 -31.98
CA ILE A 382 -8.40 -25.48 -30.89
C ILE A 382 -8.96 -24.17 -31.45
N SER A 383 -8.30 -23.56 -32.42
CA SER A 383 -8.74 -22.33 -33.08
C SER A 383 -10.00 -22.54 -33.92
N GLU A 384 -10.10 -23.63 -34.65
CA GLU A 384 -11.31 -24.00 -35.44
C GLU A 384 -12.54 -24.21 -34.52
N ALA A 385 -12.33 -24.77 -33.32
CA ALA A 385 -13.38 -24.92 -32.32
C ALA A 385 -13.80 -23.58 -31.68
N LEU A 386 -13.16 -22.46 -32.01
CA LEU A 386 -13.36 -21.13 -31.41
C LEU A 386 -13.24 -21.11 -29.88
N ALA A 387 -12.49 -22.04 -29.31
CA ALA A 387 -12.42 -22.22 -27.86
C ALA A 387 -11.67 -21.07 -27.14
N PRO A 388 -10.56 -20.50 -27.67
CA PRO A 388 -9.96 -19.30 -27.12
C PRO A 388 -10.94 -18.10 -27.15
N ARG A 389 -11.62 -17.87 -28.28
CA ARG A 389 -12.60 -16.79 -28.44
C ARG A 389 -13.74 -16.90 -27.42
N ARG A 390 -14.30 -18.10 -27.22
CA ARG A 390 -15.33 -18.33 -26.19
C ARG A 390 -14.79 -18.08 -24.77
N SER A 391 -13.51 -18.34 -24.55
CA SER A 391 -12.87 -18.00 -23.27
C SER A 391 -12.77 -16.50 -23.08
N PHE A 392 -12.41 -15.74 -24.13
CA PHE A 392 -12.44 -14.28 -24.11
C PHE A 392 -13.85 -13.75 -23.82
N GLU A 393 -14.87 -14.26 -24.49
CA GLU A 393 -16.27 -13.83 -24.35
C GLU A 393 -16.80 -13.99 -22.91
N ARG A 394 -16.31 -14.96 -22.15
CA ARG A 394 -16.64 -15.08 -20.72
C ARG A 394 -16.14 -13.88 -19.91
N HIS A 395 -15.05 -13.26 -20.33
CA HIS A 395 -14.49 -12.07 -19.69
C HIS A 395 -15.13 -10.76 -20.17
N THR A 396 -15.91 -10.78 -21.24
CA THR A 396 -16.68 -9.60 -21.71
C THR A 396 -18.02 -9.44 -21.00
N ASN A 397 -18.50 -10.46 -20.29
CA ASN A 397 -19.70 -10.38 -19.48
C ASN A 397 -19.45 -9.57 -18.20
N PRO A 398 -20.05 -8.37 -18.03
CA PRO A 398 -19.83 -7.54 -16.86
C PRO A 398 -20.60 -8.00 -15.61
N GLU A 399 -21.60 -8.87 -15.74
CA GLU A 399 -22.51 -9.20 -14.63
C GLU A 399 -21.80 -9.79 -13.40
N PRO A 400 -20.87 -10.75 -13.51
CA PRO A 400 -20.16 -11.27 -12.33
C PRO A 400 -19.38 -10.18 -11.57
N VAL A 401 -18.86 -9.18 -12.29
CA VAL A 401 -18.14 -8.04 -11.71
C VAL A 401 -19.13 -7.10 -11.04
N ARG A 402 -20.24 -6.75 -11.69
CA ARG A 402 -21.33 -5.93 -11.13
C ARG A 402 -21.87 -6.52 -9.83
N GLU A 403 -22.23 -7.79 -9.84
CA GLU A 403 -22.74 -8.49 -8.66
C GLU A 403 -21.74 -8.45 -7.50
N ALA A 404 -20.45 -8.70 -7.78
CA ALA A 404 -19.40 -8.69 -6.77
C ALA A 404 -19.22 -7.30 -6.15
N TYR A 405 -19.15 -6.25 -6.95
CA TYR A 405 -18.99 -4.88 -6.43
C TYR A 405 -20.24 -4.38 -5.69
N LEU A 406 -21.44 -4.70 -6.18
CA LEU A 406 -22.68 -4.37 -5.48
C LEU A 406 -22.79 -5.13 -4.15
N ALA A 407 -22.33 -6.36 -4.08
CA ALA A 407 -22.26 -7.11 -2.82
C ALA A 407 -21.28 -6.44 -1.84
N LEU A 408 -20.07 -6.09 -2.30
CA LEU A 408 -19.07 -5.40 -1.48
C LEU A 408 -19.54 -4.03 -1.01
N SER A 409 -20.19 -3.23 -1.86
CA SER A 409 -20.66 -1.89 -1.48
C SER A 409 -21.74 -1.90 -0.39
N ARG A 410 -22.39 -3.04 -0.18
CA ARG A 410 -23.35 -3.26 0.91
C ARG A 410 -22.68 -3.72 2.21
N GLU A 411 -21.44 -4.18 2.13
CA GLU A 411 -20.71 -4.56 3.32
C GLU A 411 -20.39 -3.33 4.16
N ARG A 412 -20.51 -3.48 5.48
CA ARG A 412 -20.04 -2.46 6.42
C ARG A 412 -18.60 -2.79 6.83
N PRO A 413 -17.72 -1.78 6.92
CA PRO A 413 -16.38 -2.01 7.46
C PRO A 413 -16.46 -2.72 8.82
N ARG A 414 -15.75 -3.84 8.98
CA ARG A 414 -15.85 -4.75 10.16
C ARG A 414 -15.63 -4.08 11.50
N SER A 415 -15.09 -2.90 11.52
CA SER A 415 -14.57 -2.25 12.71
C SER A 415 -15.33 -1.01 13.15
N ARG A 416 -16.53 -0.75 12.63
CA ARG A 416 -17.24 0.49 12.95
C ARG A 416 -18.55 0.19 13.68
N PRO A 417 -18.63 0.40 15.02
CA PRO A 417 -19.90 0.35 15.71
C PRO A 417 -20.81 1.43 15.12
N VAL A 418 -21.99 1.01 14.71
CA VAL A 418 -23.07 1.91 14.37
C VAL A 418 -23.61 2.47 15.68
N ASN A 419 -23.52 3.80 15.81
CA ASN A 419 -24.26 4.63 16.77
C ASN A 419 -24.12 4.32 18.26
N GLY A 420 -23.73 5.34 18.96
CA GLY A 420 -23.81 5.49 20.40
C GLY A 420 -22.42 5.50 21.05
N ARG A 421 -21.96 6.70 21.44
CA ARG A 421 -21.05 6.76 22.58
C ARG A 421 -21.68 5.86 23.64
N PRO A 422 -20.93 4.94 24.28
CA PRO A 422 -21.45 4.28 25.46
C PRO A 422 -21.86 5.37 26.47
N GLU A 423 -22.95 5.17 27.19
CA GLU A 423 -23.40 6.05 28.29
C GLU A 423 -22.37 6.14 29.45
N ALA A 424 -21.24 5.45 29.32
CA ALA A 424 -20.14 5.50 30.28
C ALA A 424 -19.45 6.89 30.24
N PRO A 425 -19.07 7.45 31.38
CA PRO A 425 -18.32 8.70 31.45
C PRO A 425 -17.00 8.57 30.64
N ALA A 426 -16.59 9.67 30.01
CA ALA A 426 -15.35 9.71 29.25
C ALA A 426 -14.16 9.30 30.14
N PRO A 427 -13.21 8.47 29.64
CA PRO A 427 -12.11 7.98 30.45
C PRO A 427 -11.14 9.10 30.83
N LEU A 428 -10.62 9.05 32.07
CA LEU A 428 -9.55 9.95 32.51
C LEU A 428 -8.28 9.69 31.68
N VAL A 429 -7.67 10.75 31.19
CA VAL A 429 -6.37 10.76 30.49
C VAL A 429 -5.36 11.49 31.36
N SER A 430 -4.21 10.87 31.62
CA SER A 430 -3.10 11.49 32.33
C SER A 430 -2.06 11.99 31.32
N ILE A 431 -1.71 13.25 31.40
CA ILE A 431 -0.63 13.85 30.61
C ILE A 431 0.56 14.10 31.53
N VAL A 432 1.68 13.44 31.21
CA VAL A 432 2.93 13.52 31.98
C VAL A 432 3.92 14.42 31.25
N VAL A 433 4.28 15.54 31.88
CA VAL A 433 5.23 16.53 31.34
C VAL A 433 6.55 16.45 32.10
N PRO A 434 7.60 15.81 31.56
CA PRO A 434 8.93 15.81 32.19
C PRO A 434 9.58 17.17 31.99
N TYR A 435 9.93 17.85 33.07
CA TYR A 435 10.44 19.22 33.01
C TYR A 435 11.88 19.33 33.51
N HIS A 436 12.78 19.86 32.66
CA HIS A 436 14.12 20.23 33.06
C HIS A 436 14.62 21.43 32.25
N ARG A 437 14.72 22.62 32.90
CA ARG A 437 15.19 23.88 32.30
C ARG A 437 14.46 24.27 31.02
N MET A 438 13.13 24.21 31.04
CA MET A 438 12.25 24.48 29.89
C MET A 438 11.31 25.68 30.15
N GLU A 439 11.73 26.64 30.97
CA GLU A 439 10.96 27.84 31.38
C GLU A 439 10.36 28.59 30.18
N ARG A 440 11.13 28.60 29.08
CA ARG A 440 10.74 29.32 27.86
C ARG A 440 9.56 28.69 27.11
N TYR A 441 9.34 27.39 27.27
CA TYR A 441 8.43 26.63 26.39
C TYR A 441 7.24 26.02 27.12
N VAL A 442 7.41 25.62 28.37
CA VAL A 442 6.43 24.86 29.16
C VAL A 442 5.05 25.50 29.23
N GLU A 443 4.98 26.82 29.25
CA GLU A 443 3.68 27.52 29.24
C GLU A 443 2.88 27.23 27.98
N GLN A 444 3.53 27.19 26.81
CA GLN A 444 2.84 26.85 25.55
C GLN A 444 2.35 25.40 25.55
N THR A 445 3.12 24.49 26.13
CA THR A 445 2.72 23.09 26.30
C THR A 445 1.49 22.98 27.22
N LEU A 446 1.51 23.61 28.40
CA LEU A 446 0.37 23.62 29.31
C LEU A 446 -0.88 24.27 28.69
N ALA A 447 -0.72 25.36 27.96
CA ALA A 447 -1.81 25.99 27.21
C ALA A 447 -2.40 25.04 26.16
N SER A 448 -1.56 24.22 25.47
CA SER A 448 -2.03 23.24 24.51
C SER A 448 -2.79 22.07 25.14
N ILE A 449 -2.45 21.71 26.38
CA ILE A 449 -3.18 20.73 27.18
C ILE A 449 -4.55 21.30 27.59
N ALA A 450 -4.59 22.53 28.13
CA ALA A 450 -5.83 23.18 28.51
C ALA A 450 -6.81 23.39 27.34
N ALA A 451 -6.30 23.46 26.12
CA ALA A 451 -7.11 23.63 24.91
C ALA A 451 -7.69 22.32 24.35
N GLN A 452 -7.47 21.17 25.00
CA GLN A 452 -7.98 19.89 24.49
C GLN A 452 -9.50 19.81 24.59
N THR A 453 -10.12 19.19 23.58
CA THR A 453 -11.59 18.99 23.53
C THR A 453 -12.05 17.79 24.36
N HIS A 454 -11.15 16.91 24.76
CA HIS A 454 -11.43 15.80 25.66
C HIS A 454 -11.38 16.23 27.14
N ALA A 455 -12.27 15.68 27.95
CA ALA A 455 -12.26 15.79 29.42
C ALA A 455 -12.83 14.49 29.99
N PRO A 456 -12.35 14.00 31.15
CA PRO A 456 -11.39 14.63 32.08
C PRO A 456 -9.92 14.39 31.70
N ILE A 457 -9.08 15.35 32.00
CA ILE A 457 -7.61 15.26 31.89
C ILE A 457 -6.99 15.58 33.24
N GLU A 458 -6.01 14.79 33.70
CA GLU A 458 -5.08 15.18 34.75
C GLU A 458 -3.71 15.48 34.12
N THR A 459 -3.04 16.50 34.62
CA THR A 459 -1.70 16.89 34.20
C THR A 459 -0.71 16.73 35.33
N ILE A 460 0.41 16.04 35.09
CA ILE A 460 1.46 15.84 36.08
C ILE A 460 2.77 16.39 35.49
N VAL A 461 3.28 17.45 36.09
CA VAL A 461 4.59 18.04 35.74
C VAL A 461 5.63 17.47 36.69
N VAL A 462 6.66 16.82 36.13
CA VAL A 462 7.77 16.23 36.89
C VAL A 462 9.00 17.10 36.72
N ASN A 463 9.32 17.93 37.73
CA ASN A 463 10.56 18.72 37.75
C ASN A 463 11.77 17.82 38.07
N ASP A 464 12.57 17.55 37.07
CA ASP A 464 13.75 16.69 37.16
C ASP A 464 14.99 17.50 37.56
N GLY A 465 14.95 18.07 38.77
CA GLY A 465 16.08 18.74 39.38
C GLY A 465 16.52 20.03 38.69
N SER A 466 15.57 20.85 38.23
CA SER A 466 15.87 22.19 37.74
C SER A 466 16.24 23.15 38.87
N LEU A 467 16.87 24.28 38.53
CA LEU A 467 17.31 25.29 39.49
C LEU A 467 16.10 26.02 40.09
N ARG A 468 16.29 26.68 41.26
CA ARG A 468 15.26 27.38 42.05
C ARG A 468 14.39 28.35 41.22
N HIS A 469 14.93 29.02 40.22
CA HIS A 469 14.14 29.88 39.32
C HIS A 469 13.04 29.11 38.54
N ALA A 470 13.28 27.85 38.24
CA ALA A 470 12.29 26.99 37.59
C ALA A 470 11.08 26.71 38.49
N ASP A 471 11.30 26.58 39.82
CA ASP A 471 10.21 26.38 40.77
C ASP A 471 9.30 27.64 40.82
N GLU A 472 9.87 28.85 40.82
CA GLU A 472 9.11 30.11 40.76
C GLU A 472 8.25 30.19 39.50
N VAL A 473 8.77 29.81 38.32
CA VAL A 473 7.99 29.78 37.08
C VAL A 473 6.87 28.74 37.13
N LEU A 474 7.15 27.55 37.66
CA LEU A 474 6.12 26.49 37.77
C LEU A 474 5.03 26.87 38.79
N ASP A 475 5.39 27.54 39.92
CA ASP A 475 4.42 28.05 40.90
C ASP A 475 3.52 29.12 40.29
N GLU A 476 4.04 30.01 39.45
CA GLU A 476 3.29 31.01 38.72
C GLU A 476 2.34 30.36 37.69
N LEU A 477 2.79 29.34 36.99
CA LEU A 477 1.98 28.60 36.03
C LEU A 477 0.88 27.76 36.70
N ALA A 478 1.13 27.24 37.90
CA ALA A 478 0.12 26.51 38.68
C ALA A 478 -1.06 27.39 39.12
N GLN A 479 -0.93 28.72 39.12
CA GLN A 479 -2.04 29.65 39.34
C GLN A 479 -2.95 29.81 38.11
N ARG A 480 -2.45 29.44 36.91
CA ARG A 480 -3.12 29.63 35.62
C ARG A 480 -3.58 28.35 34.97
N TYR A 481 -2.88 27.27 35.25
CA TYR A 481 -3.13 25.95 34.67
C TYR A 481 -3.24 24.92 35.79
N GLU A 482 -4.19 24.01 35.67
CA GLU A 482 -4.39 22.93 36.63
C GLU A 482 -3.40 21.79 36.35
N PHE A 483 -2.42 21.56 37.26
CA PHE A 483 -1.50 20.42 37.22
C PHE A 483 -0.97 20.07 38.61
N SER A 484 -0.55 18.84 38.80
CA SER A 484 0.20 18.38 39.97
C SER A 484 1.71 18.52 39.68
N LEU A 485 2.43 19.21 40.59
CA LEU A 485 3.89 19.35 40.52
C LEU A 485 4.58 18.28 41.39
N VAL A 486 5.50 17.54 40.82
CA VAL A 486 6.34 16.59 41.52
C VAL A 486 7.82 16.92 41.22
N THR A 487 8.65 17.01 42.27
CA THR A 487 10.07 17.32 42.11
C THR A 487 10.92 16.11 42.49
N GLN A 488 11.91 15.78 41.67
CA GLN A 488 12.93 14.76 41.95
C GLN A 488 14.34 15.32 41.73
N VAL A 489 15.34 14.62 42.25
CA VAL A 489 16.74 14.87 41.86
C VAL A 489 16.91 14.48 40.39
N ASN A 490 17.67 15.27 39.63
CA ASN A 490 17.91 15.02 38.21
C ASN A 490 18.33 13.56 37.97
N SER A 491 17.44 12.82 37.34
CA SER A 491 17.59 11.40 37.06
C SER A 491 17.41 11.07 35.57
N GLY A 492 17.18 12.09 34.75
CA GLY A 492 17.06 12.01 33.30
C GLY A 492 15.63 11.84 32.80
N LEU A 493 15.44 12.12 31.51
CA LEU A 493 14.14 12.19 30.84
C LEU A 493 13.29 10.90 31.01
N GLY A 494 13.90 9.72 30.82
CA GLY A 494 13.21 8.44 30.97
C GLY A 494 12.67 8.23 32.39
N GLN A 495 13.45 8.54 33.41
CA GLN A 495 13.05 8.42 34.81
C GLN A 495 11.96 9.42 35.20
N ALA A 496 12.05 10.66 34.72
CA ALA A 496 11.02 11.66 34.95
C ALA A 496 9.67 11.24 34.34
N ARG A 497 9.68 10.69 33.13
CA ARG A 497 8.46 10.10 32.52
C ARG A 497 7.94 8.93 33.34
N ASN A 498 8.80 8.00 33.77
CA ASN A 498 8.39 6.84 34.56
C ASN A 498 7.74 7.25 35.88
N LEU A 499 8.32 8.23 36.61
CA LEU A 499 7.75 8.73 37.86
C LEU A 499 6.36 9.34 37.64
N GLY A 500 6.21 10.20 36.62
CA GLY A 500 4.92 10.79 36.32
C GLY A 500 3.87 9.75 35.90
N ILE A 501 4.26 8.72 35.16
CA ILE A 501 3.38 7.59 34.79
C ILE A 501 2.97 6.79 36.02
N GLU A 502 3.88 6.54 36.94
CA GLU A 502 3.61 5.81 38.19
C GLU A 502 2.59 6.54 39.07
N LEU A 503 2.68 7.87 39.15
CA LEU A 503 1.77 8.72 39.92
C LEU A 503 0.43 8.99 39.22
N SER A 504 0.30 8.67 37.94
CA SER A 504 -0.90 8.95 37.15
C SER A 504 -2.04 7.99 37.48
N ALA A 505 -3.30 8.42 37.34
CA ALA A 505 -4.50 7.65 37.63
C ALA A 505 -5.34 7.34 36.36
N GLY A 506 -5.01 7.96 35.24
CA GLY A 506 -5.77 7.86 34.00
C GLY A 506 -5.77 6.46 33.38
N ARG A 507 -6.85 6.13 32.72
CA ARG A 507 -6.97 4.90 31.92
C ARG A 507 -6.00 4.89 30.72
N TYR A 508 -5.66 6.09 30.25
CA TYR A 508 -4.70 6.35 29.20
C TYR A 508 -3.63 7.32 29.67
N VAL A 509 -2.42 7.18 29.17
CA VAL A 509 -1.27 8.01 29.57
C VAL A 509 -0.60 8.57 28.32
N LEU A 510 -0.36 9.88 28.32
CA LEU A 510 0.35 10.62 27.29
C LEU A 510 1.62 11.25 27.87
N PRO A 511 2.80 10.75 27.58
CA PRO A 511 4.03 11.52 27.79
C PRO A 511 4.11 12.66 26.77
N LEU A 512 4.35 13.89 27.23
CA LEU A 512 4.41 15.08 26.39
C LEU A 512 5.61 15.92 26.79
N ASP A 513 6.52 16.11 25.87
CA ASP A 513 7.72 16.90 26.12
C ASP A 513 7.37 18.39 26.34
N PRO A 514 8.09 19.08 27.26
CA PRO A 514 7.72 20.43 27.71
C PRO A 514 7.97 21.53 26.68
N ASP A 515 8.47 21.18 25.51
CA ASP A 515 8.68 22.08 24.36
C ASP A 515 7.80 21.75 23.13
N ASP A 516 6.99 20.70 23.22
CA ASP A 516 6.08 20.27 22.15
C ASP A 516 4.61 20.64 22.43
N LEU A 517 3.77 20.61 21.40
CA LEU A 517 2.36 20.96 21.49
C LEU A 517 1.45 19.87 20.92
N ILE A 518 0.28 19.71 21.55
CA ILE A 518 -0.83 18.89 21.05
C ILE A 518 -1.98 19.82 20.60
N LEU A 519 -2.50 19.58 19.37
CA LEU A 519 -3.61 20.37 18.84
C LEU A 519 -4.94 19.95 19.51
N PRO A 520 -5.97 20.81 19.56
CA PRO A 520 -7.13 20.63 20.42
C PRO A 520 -7.85 19.29 20.37
N ARG A 521 -7.87 18.63 19.21
CA ARG A 521 -8.56 17.35 19.03
C ARG A 521 -7.68 16.10 19.23
N PHE A 522 -6.41 16.25 19.57
CA PHE A 522 -5.49 15.12 19.63
C PHE A 522 -5.94 14.05 20.62
N VAL A 523 -6.20 14.44 21.88
CA VAL A 523 -6.60 13.48 22.92
C VAL A 523 -7.94 12.83 22.59
N GLU A 524 -8.94 13.62 22.17
CA GLU A 524 -10.26 13.12 21.75
C GLU A 524 -10.13 12.04 20.66
N ARG A 525 -9.38 12.34 19.60
CA ARG A 525 -9.20 11.41 18.48
C ARG A 525 -8.47 10.12 18.88
N CYS A 526 -7.43 10.24 19.73
CA CYS A 526 -6.71 9.08 20.24
C CYS A 526 -7.59 8.19 21.14
N VAL A 527 -8.37 8.81 22.04
CA VAL A 527 -9.31 8.08 22.90
C VAL A 527 -10.38 7.38 22.07
N ASP A 528 -10.96 8.03 21.08
CA ASP A 528 -11.95 7.43 20.18
C ASP A 528 -11.41 6.14 19.52
N VAL A 529 -10.17 6.16 19.05
CA VAL A 529 -9.53 4.97 18.46
C VAL A 529 -9.32 3.89 19.51
N LEU A 530 -8.77 4.23 20.69
CA LEU A 530 -8.48 3.25 21.74
C LEU A 530 -9.75 2.63 22.31
N GLU A 531 -10.83 3.39 22.53
CA GLU A 531 -12.10 2.85 23.03
C GLU A 531 -12.74 1.86 22.05
N GLN A 532 -12.60 2.15 20.76
CA GLN A 532 -13.20 1.31 19.71
C GLN A 532 -12.32 0.14 19.28
N ARG A 533 -11.02 0.12 19.64
CA ARG A 533 -10.03 -0.87 19.26
C ARG A 533 -9.30 -1.41 20.49
N PRO A 534 -9.88 -2.36 21.24
CA PRO A 534 -9.28 -2.89 22.46
C PRO A 534 -7.89 -3.54 22.27
N GLU A 535 -7.64 -4.03 21.05
CA GLU A 535 -6.37 -4.65 20.66
C GLU A 535 -5.23 -3.65 20.43
N VAL A 536 -5.55 -2.37 20.18
CA VAL A 536 -4.53 -1.35 19.93
C VAL A 536 -3.89 -0.90 21.25
N ALA A 537 -2.57 -0.93 21.29
CA ALA A 537 -1.76 -0.61 22.46
C ALA A 537 -1.60 0.90 22.68
N TYR A 538 -1.35 1.63 21.61
CA TYR A 538 -1.17 3.09 21.63
C TYR A 538 -1.67 3.73 20.33
N VAL A 539 -1.92 5.04 20.41
CA VAL A 539 -2.30 5.86 19.26
C VAL A 539 -1.50 7.15 19.25
N THR A 540 -0.98 7.53 18.10
CA THR A 540 -0.33 8.82 17.85
C THR A 540 -0.91 9.46 16.59
N ALA A 541 -0.37 10.59 16.17
CA ALA A 541 -0.79 11.32 14.98
C ALA A 541 0.41 11.86 14.20
N TRP A 542 0.17 12.45 13.06
CA TRP A 542 1.20 13.19 12.32
C TRP A 542 1.59 14.46 13.06
N SER A 543 2.87 14.81 12.98
CA SER A 543 3.38 16.07 13.50
C SER A 543 3.88 16.98 12.38
N GLU A 544 3.71 18.29 12.56
CA GLU A 544 4.43 19.33 11.82
C GLU A 544 5.56 19.89 12.67
N TYR A 545 6.58 20.44 12.02
CA TYR A 545 7.68 21.11 12.70
C TYR A 545 7.34 22.56 12.99
N MET A 546 7.75 23.07 14.17
CA MET A 546 7.62 24.47 14.55
C MET A 546 8.98 25.06 14.99
N ASP A 547 9.09 26.38 14.88
CA ASP A 547 10.25 27.14 15.33
C ASP A 547 10.29 27.34 16.86
N ASP A 548 11.33 28.02 17.34
CA ASP A 548 11.50 28.38 18.75
C ASP A 548 10.34 29.22 19.33
N LEU A 549 9.56 29.90 18.51
CA LEU A 549 8.41 30.71 18.91
C LEU A 549 7.08 29.95 18.81
N GLY A 550 7.09 28.68 18.39
CA GLY A 550 5.88 27.86 18.23
C GLY A 550 5.16 28.07 16.89
N ARG A 551 5.77 28.74 15.93
CA ARG A 551 5.16 28.97 14.60
C ARG A 551 5.51 27.77 13.69
N PRO A 552 4.53 27.22 12.94
CA PRO A 552 4.80 26.18 11.96
C PRO A 552 5.87 26.58 10.94
N LEU A 553 6.77 25.67 10.62
CA LEU A 553 7.82 25.91 9.61
C LEU A 553 7.32 25.79 8.17
N GLY A 554 6.08 25.34 7.96
CA GLY A 554 5.48 25.20 6.63
C GLY A 554 6.02 24.01 5.81
N SER A 555 7.14 23.44 6.23
CA SER A 555 7.74 22.26 5.58
C SER A 555 8.28 21.28 6.61
N GLY A 556 8.32 19.99 6.26
CA GLY A 556 8.78 18.91 7.12
C GLY A 556 7.73 18.50 8.16
N GLY A 557 8.04 17.44 8.85
CA GLY A 557 7.20 16.82 9.87
C GLY A 557 7.58 15.36 10.05
N TYR A 558 6.91 14.69 10.98
CA TYR A 558 7.08 13.26 11.19
C TYR A 558 5.71 12.57 11.01
N ARG A 559 5.68 11.57 10.12
CA ARG A 559 4.45 10.87 9.69
C ARG A 559 4.62 9.36 9.81
N PRO A 560 4.67 8.82 11.04
CA PRO A 560 4.89 7.40 11.26
C PRO A 560 3.78 6.55 10.62
N LEU A 561 4.12 5.29 10.34
CA LEU A 561 3.16 4.30 9.82
C LEU A 561 2.44 3.54 10.94
N GLY A 562 3.00 3.52 12.16
CA GLY A 562 2.47 2.81 13.31
C GLY A 562 3.02 1.38 13.39
N ASN A 563 2.56 0.49 12.56
CA ASN A 563 2.89 -0.94 12.64
C ASN A 563 3.82 -1.40 11.51
N ALA A 564 4.97 -0.74 11.36
CA ALA A 564 6.00 -1.08 10.38
C ALA A 564 7.13 -1.91 11.01
N VAL A 565 6.86 -3.20 11.21
CA VAL A 565 7.68 -4.14 11.98
C VAL A 565 9.10 -4.30 11.50
N ALA A 566 9.29 -4.50 10.20
CA ALA A 566 10.58 -4.86 9.64
C ALA A 566 11.63 -3.74 9.75
N TRP A 567 11.17 -2.51 9.97
CA TRP A 567 12.02 -1.32 9.97
C TRP A 567 12.42 -0.81 11.35
N LEU A 568 11.69 -1.20 12.41
CA LEU A 568 11.97 -0.74 13.77
C LEU A 568 13.41 -1.02 14.24
N GLU A 569 14.12 -1.92 13.60
CA GLU A 569 15.54 -2.13 13.85
C GLU A 569 16.47 -1.07 13.22
N ARG A 570 15.97 -0.32 12.24
CA ARG A 570 16.77 0.63 11.46
C ARG A 570 16.27 2.07 11.55
N GLU A 571 14.95 2.24 11.67
CA GLU A 571 14.28 3.53 11.71
C GLU A 571 13.00 3.42 12.54
N ASN A 572 12.69 4.45 13.34
CA ASN A 572 11.44 4.50 14.08
C ASN A 572 10.31 4.93 13.14
N LEU A 573 9.51 3.97 12.68
CA LEU A 573 8.29 4.22 11.91
C LEU A 573 7.02 3.98 12.74
N ALA A 574 7.15 3.60 14.02
CA ALA A 574 6.02 3.23 14.88
C ALA A 574 5.29 4.43 15.46
N GLY A 575 6.02 5.45 15.88
CA GLY A 575 5.41 6.61 16.53
C GLY A 575 6.42 7.60 17.05
N SER A 576 5.94 8.68 17.63
CA SER A 576 6.72 9.66 18.37
C SER A 576 6.52 9.45 19.88
N ALA A 577 7.35 10.08 20.71
CA ALA A 577 7.16 10.14 22.16
C ALA A 577 5.75 10.62 22.53
N MET A 578 5.16 11.51 21.72
CA MET A 578 3.78 11.99 21.85
C MET A 578 2.78 10.93 21.35
N ALA A 579 2.65 9.82 22.06
CA ALA A 579 1.66 8.78 21.82
C ALA A 579 0.79 8.58 23.07
N LEU A 580 -0.51 8.37 22.87
CA LEU A 580 -1.44 8.03 23.94
C LEU A 580 -1.44 6.53 24.15
N PHE A 581 -0.95 6.07 25.28
CA PHE A 581 -0.80 4.65 25.63
C PHE A 581 -1.92 4.16 26.53
N ARG A 582 -2.25 2.88 26.48
CA ARG A 582 -3.05 2.22 27.52
C ARG A 582 -2.25 2.09 28.79
N ARG A 583 -2.77 2.54 29.92
CA ARG A 583 -2.12 2.40 31.23
C ARG A 583 -1.72 0.97 31.56
N ARG A 584 -2.55 -0.01 31.23
CA ARG A 584 -2.27 -1.43 31.48
C ARG A 584 -0.91 -1.92 30.97
N LEU A 585 -0.30 -1.24 29.97
CA LEU A 585 1.03 -1.59 29.47
C LEU A 585 2.10 -1.28 30.53
N PHE A 586 1.99 -0.13 31.16
CA PHE A 586 2.88 0.29 32.24
C PHE A 586 2.64 -0.54 33.51
N ASP A 587 1.40 -0.89 33.82
CA ASP A 587 1.05 -1.79 34.93
C ASP A 587 1.67 -3.19 34.76
N ARG A 588 1.91 -3.60 33.51
CA ARG A 588 2.59 -4.85 33.14
C ARG A 588 4.10 -4.74 33.02
N GLY A 589 4.69 -3.61 33.37
CA GLY A 589 6.13 -3.43 33.44
C GLY A 589 6.77 -2.64 32.29
N LEU A 590 6.00 -2.14 31.31
CA LEU A 590 6.55 -1.23 30.30
C LEU A 590 7.17 -0.01 30.98
N ARG A 591 8.42 0.34 30.66
CA ARG A 591 9.12 1.51 31.23
C ARG A 591 10.04 2.14 30.20
N TYR A 592 10.28 3.44 30.33
CA TYR A 592 11.37 4.09 29.64
C TYR A 592 12.70 3.64 30.24
N SER A 593 13.67 3.26 29.38
CA SER A 593 15.00 2.84 29.85
C SER A 593 15.73 4.03 30.48
N PRO A 594 16.25 3.89 31.71
CA PRO A 594 17.06 4.92 32.36
C PRO A 594 18.47 5.05 31.75
N ASP A 595 18.93 4.02 31.04
CA ASP A 595 20.31 3.91 30.56
C ASP A 595 20.50 4.59 29.20
N LEU A 596 19.40 4.87 28.47
CA LEU A 596 19.44 5.55 27.18
C LEU A 596 19.36 7.07 27.35
N THR A 597 20.31 7.76 26.76
CA THR A 597 20.31 9.23 26.73
C THR A 597 19.50 9.80 25.55
N SER A 598 19.05 8.98 24.64
CA SER A 598 18.17 9.30 23.51
C SER A 598 17.65 8.01 22.87
N TYR A 599 16.57 8.08 22.07
CA TYR A 599 15.88 6.94 21.46
C TYR A 599 15.17 6.01 22.47
N GLU A 600 14.90 6.48 23.68
CA GLU A 600 14.16 5.75 24.71
C GLU A 600 12.71 5.45 24.28
N ASP A 601 12.11 6.33 23.50
CA ASP A 601 10.80 6.12 22.85
C ASP A 601 10.86 5.02 21.77
N TRP A 602 11.93 5.03 20.98
CA TRP A 602 12.14 4.02 19.95
C TRP A 602 12.34 2.61 20.56
N LEU A 603 13.10 2.49 21.65
CA LEU A 603 13.25 1.23 22.39
C LEU A 603 11.89 0.74 22.87
N MET A 604 11.06 1.61 23.47
CA MET A 604 9.72 1.29 23.95
C MET A 604 8.83 0.73 22.82
N PHE A 605 8.86 1.33 21.61
CA PHE A 605 8.11 0.80 20.47
C PHE A 605 8.62 -0.57 20.01
N ARG A 606 9.92 -0.81 20.08
CA ARG A 606 10.51 -2.13 19.77
C ARG A 606 10.06 -3.19 20.76
N GLU A 607 10.08 -2.89 22.06
CA GLU A 607 9.61 -3.80 23.11
C GLU A 607 8.12 -4.11 22.97
N LEU A 608 7.28 -3.10 22.74
CA LEU A 608 5.86 -3.30 22.47
C LEU A 608 5.64 -4.22 21.28
N HIS A 609 6.42 -4.01 20.23
CA HIS A 609 6.28 -4.79 19.01
C HIS A 609 6.73 -6.25 19.19
N ALA A 610 7.85 -6.48 19.88
CA ALA A 610 8.32 -7.81 20.23
C ALA A 610 7.28 -8.58 21.08
N ALA A 611 6.52 -7.84 21.91
CA ALA A 611 5.42 -8.38 22.71
C ALA A 611 4.08 -8.51 21.92
N GLY A 612 4.09 -8.35 20.59
CA GLY A 612 2.88 -8.38 19.75
C GLY A 612 1.90 -7.23 19.96
N GLN A 613 2.34 -6.16 20.65
CA GLN A 613 1.53 -4.98 20.91
C GLN A 613 1.73 -3.95 19.79
N HIS A 614 0.64 -3.49 19.18
CA HIS A 614 0.66 -2.63 18.01
C HIS A 614 -0.01 -1.29 18.26
N GLY A 615 0.47 -0.24 17.58
CA GLY A 615 -0.11 1.09 17.60
C GLY A 615 -0.71 1.50 16.26
N HIS A 616 -1.56 2.51 16.31
CA HIS A 616 -2.13 3.16 15.14
C HIS A 616 -1.71 4.64 15.06
N VAL A 617 -1.67 5.16 13.85
CA VAL A 617 -1.34 6.56 13.59
C VAL A 617 -2.51 7.24 12.90
N ILE A 618 -3.01 8.30 13.49
CA ILE A 618 -4.05 9.13 12.89
C ILE A 618 -3.39 9.98 11.79
N PRO A 619 -3.81 9.88 10.51
CA PRO A 619 -3.21 10.61 9.41
C PRO A 619 -3.74 12.05 9.34
N GLU A 620 -3.69 12.72 10.48
CA GLU A 620 -4.03 14.14 10.65
C GLU A 620 -2.88 14.81 11.41
N THR A 621 -2.51 16.03 11.01
CA THR A 621 -1.54 16.83 11.76
C THR A 621 -2.20 17.32 13.03
N LEU A 622 -1.97 16.61 14.13
CA LEU A 622 -2.49 16.91 15.46
C LEU A 622 -1.40 17.19 16.50
N LEU A 623 -0.15 17.15 16.09
CA LEU A 623 1.03 17.37 16.92
C LEU A 623 1.93 18.44 16.30
N ARG A 624 2.67 19.17 17.15
CA ARG A 624 3.72 20.10 16.76
C ARG A 624 5.00 19.79 17.50
N TYR A 625 6.04 19.46 16.74
CA TYR A 625 7.37 19.17 17.26
C TYR A 625 8.30 20.38 17.10
N ARG A 626 8.90 20.83 18.23
CA ARG A 626 9.79 22.00 18.21
C ARG A 626 11.21 21.68 17.76
N VAL A 627 11.60 22.33 16.67
CA VAL A 627 12.95 22.19 16.11
C VAL A 627 13.85 23.30 16.66
N ARG A 628 14.75 22.95 17.57
CA ARG A 628 15.71 23.87 18.17
C ARG A 628 17.15 23.34 18.11
N ARG A 629 18.13 24.24 18.10
CA ARG A 629 19.56 23.87 17.98
C ARG A 629 20.06 22.95 19.10
N GLY A 630 19.59 23.13 20.31
CA GLY A 630 19.96 22.37 21.51
C GLY A 630 19.05 21.20 21.82
N SER A 631 18.18 20.76 20.90
CA SER A 631 17.35 19.56 21.12
C SER A 631 18.21 18.32 21.26
N MET A 632 17.77 17.36 22.08
CA MET A 632 18.44 16.08 22.30
C MET A 632 18.69 15.33 20.97
N LEU A 633 17.75 15.36 20.04
CA LEU A 633 17.90 14.79 18.71
C LEU A 633 19.12 15.37 17.98
N ARG A 634 19.31 16.69 17.98
CA ARG A 634 20.40 17.36 17.25
C ARG A 634 21.72 17.37 18.01
N ALA A 635 21.68 17.51 19.31
CA ALA A 635 22.87 17.60 20.14
C ALA A 635 23.49 16.23 20.48
N VAL A 636 22.68 15.20 20.62
CA VAL A 636 23.06 13.87 21.10
C VAL A 636 22.79 12.78 20.07
N ALA A 637 21.54 12.67 19.58
CA ALA A 637 21.13 11.53 18.78
C ALA A 637 21.77 11.50 17.39
N ILE A 638 21.75 12.61 16.65
CA ILE A 638 22.36 12.66 15.30
C ILE A 638 23.87 12.45 15.37
N PRO A 639 24.65 13.18 16.21
CA PRO A 639 26.10 12.96 16.30
C PRO A 639 26.46 11.57 16.85
N GLY A 640 25.69 11.05 17.80
CA GLY A 640 25.92 9.77 18.47
C GLY A 640 25.23 8.57 17.83
N ARG A 641 24.61 8.70 16.65
CA ARG A 641 23.70 7.69 16.07
C ARG A 641 24.29 6.27 16.05
N LYS A 642 25.53 6.11 15.62
CA LYS A 642 26.17 4.78 15.54
C LYS A 642 26.26 4.10 16.92
N ARG A 643 26.65 4.85 17.96
CA ARG A 643 26.74 4.37 19.35
C ARG A 643 25.35 4.02 19.88
N LEU A 644 24.40 4.97 19.79
CA LEU A 644 23.02 4.81 20.28
C LEU A 644 22.28 3.66 19.59
N MET A 645 22.52 3.44 18.30
CA MET A 645 21.98 2.26 17.59
C MET A 645 22.60 0.94 18.09
N GLY A 646 23.85 0.97 18.54
CA GLY A 646 24.48 -0.17 19.21
C GLY A 646 23.84 -0.49 20.56
N GLU A 647 23.64 0.54 21.38
CA GLU A 647 22.96 0.46 22.68
C GLU A 647 21.52 -0.05 22.52
N LEU A 648 20.77 0.54 21.59
CA LEU A 648 19.39 0.14 21.27
C LEU A 648 19.29 -1.36 20.88
N ARG A 649 20.26 -1.87 20.10
CA ARG A 649 20.29 -3.29 19.72
C ARG A 649 20.67 -4.21 20.87
N ALA A 650 21.52 -3.78 21.78
CA ALA A 650 21.89 -4.54 22.97
C ALA A 650 20.69 -4.72 23.90
N HIS A 651 19.99 -3.63 24.23
CA HIS A 651 18.80 -3.66 25.11
C HIS A 651 17.65 -4.47 24.52
N ALA A 652 17.43 -4.42 23.20
CA ALA A 652 16.37 -5.20 22.57
C ALA A 652 16.58 -6.72 22.68
N ARG A 653 17.83 -7.20 22.67
CA ARG A 653 18.14 -8.63 22.88
C ARG A 653 17.89 -9.07 24.32
N GLU A 654 18.10 -8.19 25.28
CA GLU A 654 17.78 -8.46 26.69
C GLU A 654 16.27 -8.49 26.95
N ALA A 655 15.51 -7.62 26.31
CA ALA A 655 14.05 -7.56 26.42
C ALA A 655 13.34 -8.78 25.77
N GLU A 656 13.85 -9.31 24.66
CA GLU A 656 13.36 -10.57 24.07
C GLU A 656 13.47 -11.75 25.03
N VAL A 657 14.45 -11.76 25.93
CA VAL A 657 14.64 -12.78 26.96
C VAL A 657 13.70 -12.57 28.15
N ALA A 658 13.38 -11.32 28.48
CA ALA A 658 12.58 -10.97 29.65
C ALA A 658 11.05 -11.08 29.43
N TRP A 659 10.59 -10.99 28.20
CA TRP A 659 9.17 -11.04 27.82
C TRP A 659 8.77 -12.40 27.21
N THR A 660 9.05 -13.51 27.90
CA THR A 660 8.40 -14.78 27.55
C THR A 660 6.93 -14.76 28.01
N PRO A 661 5.98 -15.23 27.17
CA PRO A 661 4.56 -15.22 27.52
C PRO A 661 4.23 -16.35 28.50
N SER A 662 4.66 -16.22 29.73
CA SER A 662 4.32 -17.17 30.77
C SER A 662 3.08 -16.80 31.60
N ASN A 663 2.30 -15.78 31.17
CA ASN A 663 0.99 -15.49 31.78
C ASN A 663 0.11 -14.74 30.74
N ALA A 664 -0.46 -15.52 29.81
CA ALA A 664 -1.63 -15.09 29.03
C ALA A 664 -2.91 -15.50 29.74
#